data_325cc3861a8c40306cc60d279e5a45a0
#
_entry.id   325cc3861a8c40306cc60d279e5a45a0
#
_cell.length_a   1.000
_cell.length_b   1.000
_cell.length_c   1.000
_cell.angle_alpha   90.00
_cell.angle_beta   90.00
_cell.angle_gamma   90.00
#
_symmetry.space_group_name_H-M   'P 1'
#
loop_
_entity.id
_entity.type
_entity.pdbx_description
1 polymer ?
#
loop_
_entity_poly.entity_id
_entity_poly.type
_entity_poly.pdbx_seq_one_letter_code
_entity_poly.pdbx_strand_id
1 'polypeptide(L)'
;MKKFLLLTLAIFSMAWNAQAIRPIRKAELIKQSDGTTVHAFKHGDQYCAYYTTLDGKVLYSNIAGDLCYARLEKGELVATDMIAHDLQLRTTEEKAFIESLQITEKTPEVTKLAMRKEPRKIISASTPDGLGKKGQSALGAVNSIGEIKVPVILVSYTDVDFMPTSTIEKYDRYFNKEGYDEEPNTVGSVRDYYLAQSNGMFSPKFEIVAKVKLSQNRAYYGANKNGKSGNDVRAGEMIKEAIKLAKQEKGDTYFDQFVVDGAIQNVTVLYAGEGEANYGAPAEAIWPHEFDINQNIEGYLFKSYFVGNEVGASANTMAGIGVFCHEFGHTLGLPDFYPTNYNYDDDFAFGSWSLMEAGCYVHGGNAPIGMMAYERSYLGWLDIPALQEEGNISLDDINKKDGVSARLIRNPNNQMEYFIVENRQVGTWYPKEFGSGLMLTHFCYDKFKWMYNTVNNIKNSKRAHIVTADGSKIGHQLPSQAHFFGNGVPNIESARYKLYFGSTLANSEIYKVMEHGDGTITFNFRNKDLADSYEILGTEIFEKVTDVNNLKNDDRIIFVNEEAKMAMTTKDVTGKRTASTMKVSNNSNFITDNNAEILTISVNNDVFTFKTTENRYLGMKRTGMTTSSSINENSKAKIEINNGEATVKFTGRFKKYIAYDSDKYLFFATTTEPVKLQIYRSTNYTNSIEGIETQPDNSVETIYNLNGQRVERENMQRGIYIINGKKVMVK
;
A
#
# COMPACT_ATOMS: atom_id res chain seq x y z
N MET A 1 49.07 -3.37 -22.17
CA MET A 1 47.89 -4.26 -22.13
C MET A 1 46.89 -3.67 -21.18
N LYS A 2 45.89 -3.02 -21.75
CA LYS A 2 44.81 -2.35 -20.99
C LYS A 2 43.74 -3.39 -20.65
N LYS A 3 43.52 -3.65 -19.37
CA LYS A 3 42.35 -4.41 -18.92
C LYS A 3 41.21 -3.44 -18.69
N PHE A 4 40.19 -3.50 -19.53
CA PHE A 4 38.88 -2.87 -19.33
C PHE A 4 38.19 -3.57 -18.17
N LEU A 5 37.86 -2.81 -17.14
CA LEU A 5 36.98 -3.21 -16.08
C LEU A 5 35.56 -2.84 -16.52
N LEU A 6 34.77 -3.82 -16.95
CA LEU A 6 33.34 -3.67 -17.19
C LEU A 6 32.64 -3.56 -15.82
N LEU A 7 32.23 -2.35 -15.49
CA LEU A 7 31.33 -2.06 -14.40
C LEU A 7 29.91 -2.35 -14.91
N THR A 8 29.39 -3.55 -14.64
CA THR A 8 27.96 -3.85 -14.85
C THR A 8 27.15 -3.10 -13.81
N LEU A 9 26.66 -1.93 -14.22
CA LEU A 9 25.58 -1.25 -13.54
C LEU A 9 24.33 -2.12 -13.77
N ALA A 10 23.94 -2.92 -12.77
CA ALA A 10 22.61 -3.52 -12.73
C ALA A 10 21.61 -2.38 -12.48
N ILE A 11 21.16 -1.76 -13.56
CA ILE A 11 19.95 -0.95 -13.55
C ILE A 11 18.82 -1.94 -13.32
N PHE A 12 18.30 -2.01 -12.08
CA PHE A 12 17.00 -2.55 -11.82
C PHE A 12 16.00 -1.64 -12.55
N SER A 13 15.75 -1.93 -13.82
CA SER A 13 14.56 -1.48 -14.50
C SER A 13 13.39 -2.23 -13.85
N MET A 14 12.77 -1.63 -12.82
CA MET A 14 11.44 -2.03 -12.39
C MET A 14 10.54 -1.77 -13.60
N ALA A 15 10.22 -2.83 -14.33
CA ALA A 15 9.21 -2.80 -15.36
C ALA A 15 7.85 -2.65 -14.65
N TRP A 16 7.36 -1.44 -14.65
CA TRP A 16 6.01 -1.11 -14.20
C TRP A 16 5.06 -1.47 -15.33
N ASN A 17 4.25 -2.45 -15.11
CA ASN A 17 3.33 -2.94 -16.11
C ASN A 17 1.91 -2.74 -15.62
N ALA A 18 1.17 -1.92 -16.34
CA ALA A 18 -0.21 -1.58 -16.08
C ALA A 18 -1.15 -2.67 -16.59
N GLN A 19 -2.19 -2.94 -15.82
CA GLN A 19 -3.32 -3.76 -16.25
C GLN A 19 -4.63 -3.10 -15.82
N ALA A 20 -5.57 -3.02 -16.71
CA ALA A 20 -7.02 -2.83 -16.60
C ALA A 20 -7.62 -1.61 -15.90
N ILE A 21 -6.96 -1.03 -14.99
CA ILE A 21 -7.22 0.32 -14.53
C ILE A 21 -6.53 1.22 -15.54
N ARG A 22 -6.82 2.48 -15.55
CA ARG A 22 -6.12 3.50 -16.30
C ARG A 22 -4.67 3.12 -16.66
N PRO A 23 -4.27 3.12 -17.92
CA PRO A 23 -2.91 2.78 -18.32
C PRO A 23 -1.91 3.65 -17.57
N ILE A 24 -0.85 3.05 -17.02
CA ILE A 24 0.25 3.85 -16.49
C ILE A 24 0.84 4.65 -17.63
N ARG A 25 0.97 5.96 -17.47
CA ARG A 25 1.51 6.87 -18.50
C ARG A 25 2.99 6.55 -18.76
N LYS A 26 3.20 5.53 -19.60
CA LYS A 26 4.51 5.15 -20.15
C LYS A 26 4.42 5.27 -21.65
N ALA A 27 5.37 5.96 -22.24
CA ALA A 27 5.44 6.05 -23.70
C ALA A 27 5.68 4.66 -24.29
N GLU A 28 4.81 4.26 -25.19
CA GLU A 28 4.90 3.02 -25.95
C GLU A 28 5.54 3.31 -27.31
N LEU A 29 6.44 2.42 -27.75
CA LEU A 29 6.96 2.47 -29.12
C LEU A 29 6.09 1.59 -30.01
N ILE A 30 5.22 2.20 -30.78
CA ILE A 30 4.24 1.51 -31.63
C ILE A 30 4.78 1.44 -33.07
N LYS A 31 4.79 0.23 -33.63
CA LYS A 31 5.20 -0.01 -35.01
C LYS A 31 3.99 0.23 -35.92
N GLN A 32 4.18 1.01 -36.97
CA GLN A 32 3.19 1.37 -37.96
C GLN A 32 3.27 0.46 -39.20
N SER A 33 2.20 0.38 -39.98
CA SER A 33 2.12 -0.45 -41.19
C SER A 33 3.05 0.02 -42.30
N ASP A 34 3.40 1.30 -42.31
CA ASP A 34 4.38 1.90 -43.25
C ASP A 34 5.84 1.60 -42.91
N GLY A 35 6.09 0.84 -41.82
CA GLY A 35 7.42 0.48 -41.33
C GLY A 35 8.07 1.48 -40.40
N THR A 36 7.40 2.63 -40.12
CA THR A 36 7.84 3.62 -39.13
C THR A 36 7.47 3.19 -37.71
N THR A 37 7.89 3.97 -36.71
CA THR A 37 7.50 3.82 -35.31
C THR A 37 7.12 5.17 -34.74
N VAL A 38 6.21 5.19 -33.75
CA VAL A 38 5.85 6.39 -33.00
C VAL A 38 5.82 6.10 -31.51
N HIS A 39 6.37 7.01 -30.71
CA HIS A 39 6.20 6.99 -29.26
C HIS A 39 4.88 7.66 -28.88
N ALA A 40 4.01 6.91 -28.20
CA ALA A 40 2.70 7.39 -27.78
C ALA A 40 2.38 7.00 -26.36
N PHE A 41 1.59 7.83 -25.69
CA PHE A 41 0.96 7.50 -24.42
C PHE A 41 -0.45 6.97 -24.68
N LYS A 42 -0.81 5.85 -24.08
CA LYS A 42 -2.19 5.34 -24.08
C LYS A 42 -3.00 6.01 -22.98
N HIS A 43 -4.22 6.43 -23.28
CA HIS A 43 -5.19 7.04 -22.38
C HIS A 43 -6.51 6.30 -22.48
N GLY A 44 -7.28 6.36 -21.40
CA GLY A 44 -8.64 5.85 -21.44
C GLY A 44 -8.89 4.65 -20.49
N ASP A 45 -10.02 4.01 -20.71
CA ASP A 45 -10.48 2.81 -20.03
C ASP A 45 -11.33 1.96 -21.00
N GLN A 46 -12.05 0.99 -20.45
CA GLN A 46 -12.95 0.11 -21.20
C GLN A 46 -14.08 0.84 -21.95
N TYR A 47 -14.27 2.14 -21.79
CA TYR A 47 -15.33 2.93 -22.48
C TYR A 47 -14.79 3.74 -23.64
N CYS A 48 -13.57 4.21 -23.54
CA CYS A 48 -12.91 4.99 -24.57
C CYS A 48 -11.40 5.00 -24.35
N ALA A 49 -10.63 4.48 -25.27
CA ALA A 49 -9.18 4.64 -25.27
C ALA A 49 -8.74 5.48 -26.49
N TYR A 50 -7.70 6.27 -26.31
CA TYR A 50 -7.03 7.04 -27.34
C TYR A 50 -5.55 7.18 -27.00
N TYR A 51 -4.76 7.74 -27.91
CA TYR A 51 -3.34 7.94 -27.70
C TYR A 51 -2.95 9.40 -27.83
N THR A 52 -1.81 9.77 -27.26
CA THR A 52 -1.17 11.07 -27.57
C THR A 52 0.29 10.84 -27.88
N THR A 53 0.84 11.67 -28.77
CA THR A 53 2.29 11.76 -28.93
C THR A 53 2.95 12.33 -27.69
N LEU A 54 4.29 12.26 -27.58
CA LEU A 54 5.03 12.82 -26.44
C LEU A 54 4.83 14.33 -26.27
N ASP A 55 4.50 15.04 -27.37
CA ASP A 55 4.18 16.47 -27.38
C ASP A 55 2.67 16.76 -27.32
N GLY A 56 1.84 15.76 -26.94
CA GLY A 56 0.43 15.93 -26.60
C GLY A 56 -0.52 16.06 -27.80
N LYS A 57 -0.15 15.58 -29.01
CA LYS A 57 -1.07 15.51 -30.16
C LYS A 57 -1.95 14.29 -30.03
N VAL A 58 -3.27 14.47 -30.16
CA VAL A 58 -4.24 13.38 -30.03
C VAL A 58 -4.16 12.45 -31.24
N LEU A 59 -4.04 11.16 -30.94
CA LEU A 59 -3.97 10.09 -31.94
C LEU A 59 -5.13 9.11 -31.74
N TYR A 60 -5.52 8.52 -32.84
CA TYR A 60 -6.54 7.47 -32.86
C TYR A 60 -6.16 6.36 -33.84
N SER A 61 -6.48 5.11 -33.51
CA SER A 61 -6.15 3.98 -34.36
C SER A 61 -7.04 3.92 -35.59
N ASN A 62 -6.46 3.71 -36.78
CA ASN A 62 -7.21 3.41 -38.00
C ASN A 62 -7.59 1.92 -38.05
N ILE A 63 -8.29 1.47 -39.10
CA ILE A 63 -8.72 0.08 -39.29
C ILE A 63 -7.51 -0.88 -39.43
N ALA A 64 -6.37 -0.38 -39.92
CA ALA A 64 -5.14 -1.17 -40.07
C ALA A 64 -4.34 -1.29 -38.73
N GLY A 65 -4.77 -0.56 -37.69
CA GLY A 65 -4.08 -0.53 -36.41
C GLY A 65 -3.02 0.58 -36.28
N ASP A 66 -2.82 1.41 -37.32
CA ASP A 66 -1.89 2.52 -37.26
C ASP A 66 -2.44 3.66 -36.41
N LEU A 67 -1.57 4.31 -35.65
CA LEU A 67 -1.90 5.56 -34.97
C LEU A 67 -1.82 6.72 -35.94
N CYS A 68 -2.99 7.31 -36.24
CA CYS A 68 -3.12 8.49 -37.06
C CYS A 68 -3.49 9.70 -36.17
N TYR A 69 -3.18 10.92 -36.64
CA TYR A 69 -3.72 12.10 -35.96
C TYR A 69 -5.24 12.06 -35.95
N ALA A 70 -5.83 12.40 -34.80
CA ALA A 70 -7.27 12.36 -34.63
C ALA A 70 -7.92 13.70 -35.02
N ARG A 71 -9.20 13.63 -35.44
CA ARG A 71 -10.09 14.78 -35.57
C ARG A 71 -11.43 14.49 -34.91
N LEU A 72 -12.22 15.52 -34.65
CA LEU A 72 -13.58 15.35 -34.15
C LEU A 72 -14.56 15.38 -35.30
N GLU A 73 -15.35 14.33 -35.43
CA GLU A 73 -16.50 14.30 -36.33
C GLU A 73 -17.77 14.03 -35.53
N LYS A 74 -18.71 14.97 -35.57
CA LYS A 74 -19.98 14.87 -34.80
C LYS A 74 -19.80 14.59 -33.31
N GLY A 75 -18.71 15.10 -32.75
CA GLY A 75 -18.38 14.90 -31.34
C GLY A 75 -17.69 13.58 -31.01
N GLU A 76 -17.28 12.80 -32.01
CA GLU A 76 -16.50 11.58 -31.86
C GLU A 76 -15.08 11.73 -32.40
N LEU A 77 -14.11 11.08 -31.74
CA LEU A 77 -12.74 10.97 -32.27
C LEU A 77 -12.73 10.01 -33.47
N VAL A 78 -12.13 10.45 -34.56
CA VAL A 78 -11.87 9.59 -35.73
C VAL A 78 -10.42 9.74 -36.16
N ALA A 79 -9.82 8.64 -36.60
CA ALA A 79 -8.50 8.66 -37.21
C ALA A 79 -8.57 9.41 -38.56
N THR A 80 -7.57 10.24 -38.83
CA THR A 80 -7.37 10.79 -40.18
C THR A 80 -6.53 9.82 -41.00
N ASP A 81 -6.30 10.15 -42.26
CA ASP A 81 -5.42 9.36 -43.15
C ASP A 81 -3.91 9.60 -42.90
N MET A 82 -3.57 10.54 -42.00
CA MET A 82 -2.19 10.92 -41.70
C MET A 82 -1.64 10.08 -40.56
N ILE A 83 -0.77 9.12 -40.88
CA ILE A 83 -0.01 8.32 -39.90
C ILE A 83 0.86 9.25 -39.06
N ALA A 84 0.89 9.01 -37.73
CA ALA A 84 1.60 9.86 -36.79
C ALA A 84 3.08 9.46 -36.66
N HIS A 85 3.96 10.45 -36.56
CA HIS A 85 5.38 10.27 -36.32
C HIS A 85 5.87 11.04 -35.10
N ASP A 86 7.01 10.61 -34.55
CA ASP A 86 7.71 11.37 -33.52
C ASP A 86 8.12 12.75 -34.02
N LEU A 87 8.11 13.74 -33.13
CA LEU A 87 8.32 15.15 -33.42
C LEU A 87 9.49 15.42 -34.37
N GLN A 88 10.60 14.67 -34.21
CA GLN A 88 11.81 14.84 -35.00
C GLN A 88 11.69 14.30 -36.45
N LEU A 89 10.75 13.39 -36.67
CA LEU A 89 10.53 12.69 -37.95
C LEU A 89 9.42 13.32 -38.79
N ARG A 90 8.66 14.28 -38.23
CA ARG A 90 7.54 14.93 -38.93
C ARG A 90 7.97 15.76 -40.11
N THR A 91 7.32 15.52 -41.22
CA THR A 91 7.51 16.34 -42.45
C THR A 91 6.91 17.74 -42.28
N THR A 92 7.21 18.63 -43.23
CA THR A 92 6.61 19.99 -43.25
C THR A 92 5.09 19.92 -43.47
N GLU A 93 4.62 19.00 -44.34
CA GLU A 93 3.22 18.76 -44.62
C GLU A 93 2.50 18.24 -43.38
N GLU A 94 3.11 17.28 -42.68
CA GLU A 94 2.55 16.73 -41.44
C GLU A 94 2.42 17.78 -40.34
N LYS A 95 3.40 18.66 -40.16
CA LYS A 95 3.33 19.78 -39.21
C LYS A 95 2.21 20.76 -39.54
N ALA A 96 2.05 21.14 -40.81
CA ALA A 96 0.96 22.00 -41.27
C ALA A 96 -0.40 21.32 -41.08
N PHE A 97 -0.49 20.02 -41.33
CA PHE A 97 -1.71 19.25 -41.09
C PHE A 97 -2.10 19.25 -39.61
N ILE A 98 -1.16 18.97 -38.70
CA ILE A 98 -1.37 18.98 -37.25
C ILE A 98 -1.89 20.34 -36.78
N GLU A 99 -1.31 21.44 -37.29
CA GLU A 99 -1.78 22.81 -36.97
C GLU A 99 -3.21 23.05 -37.41
N SER A 100 -3.65 22.44 -38.50
CA SER A 100 -5.02 22.58 -39.04
C SER A 100 -6.07 21.86 -38.18
N LEU A 101 -5.69 20.84 -37.38
CA LEU A 101 -6.63 19.99 -36.66
C LEU A 101 -7.30 20.68 -35.45
N GLN A 102 -6.70 21.70 -34.87
CA GLN A 102 -7.19 22.45 -33.71
C GLN A 102 -7.65 21.57 -32.51
N ILE A 103 -7.17 20.34 -32.42
CA ILE A 103 -7.54 19.37 -31.39
C ILE A 103 -6.33 19.09 -30.49
N THR A 104 -6.55 19.10 -29.19
CA THR A 104 -5.57 18.74 -28.17
C THR A 104 -6.22 17.82 -27.14
N GLU A 105 -5.42 17.16 -26.32
CA GLU A 105 -5.91 16.39 -25.17
C GLU A 105 -6.84 17.20 -24.23
N LYS A 106 -6.72 18.53 -24.24
CA LYS A 106 -7.53 19.46 -23.42
C LYS A 106 -8.81 19.92 -24.11
N THR A 107 -9.09 19.48 -25.32
CA THR A 107 -10.31 19.84 -26.04
C THR A 107 -11.53 19.25 -25.31
N PRO A 108 -12.55 20.07 -24.96
CA PRO A 108 -13.69 19.61 -24.14
C PRO A 108 -14.43 18.40 -24.71
N GLU A 109 -14.44 18.24 -26.02
CA GLU A 109 -15.08 17.12 -26.70
C GLU A 109 -14.28 15.82 -26.50
N VAL A 110 -12.95 15.87 -26.57
CA VAL A 110 -12.08 14.71 -26.28
C VAL A 110 -12.31 14.25 -24.85
N THR A 111 -12.50 15.18 -23.95
CA THR A 111 -12.72 14.92 -22.53
C THR A 111 -14.11 14.37 -22.21
N LYS A 112 -15.13 14.78 -22.98
CA LYS A 112 -16.50 14.23 -22.85
C LYS A 112 -16.61 12.80 -23.37
N LEU A 113 -15.79 12.41 -24.33
CA LEU A 113 -15.76 11.03 -24.87
C LEU A 113 -15.30 10.03 -23.83
N ALA A 114 -14.41 10.45 -22.91
CA ALA A 114 -13.88 9.67 -21.84
C ALA A 114 -14.78 9.64 -20.58
N MET A 115 -15.93 10.31 -20.59
CA MET A 115 -16.87 10.25 -19.48
C MET A 115 -17.83 9.08 -19.64
N ARG A 116 -17.94 8.26 -18.61
CA ARG A 116 -18.92 7.20 -18.53
C ARG A 116 -20.33 7.74 -18.78
N LYS A 117 -21.03 7.19 -19.79
CA LYS A 117 -22.38 7.66 -20.16
C LYS A 117 -23.47 7.09 -19.26
N GLU A 118 -23.23 5.94 -18.64
CA GLU A 118 -24.21 5.27 -17.78
C GLU A 118 -23.71 5.25 -16.33
N PRO A 119 -24.58 5.55 -15.37
CA PRO A 119 -24.20 5.42 -13.97
C PRO A 119 -23.95 3.94 -13.67
N ARG A 120 -22.86 3.63 -13.00
CA ARG A 120 -22.83 2.41 -12.21
C ARG A 120 -24.01 2.45 -11.26
N LYS A 121 -24.80 1.41 -11.21
CA LYS A 121 -25.71 1.19 -10.08
C LYS A 121 -24.91 0.73 -8.85
N ILE A 122 -23.74 1.33 -8.62
CA ILE A 122 -23.04 1.16 -7.37
C ILE A 122 -23.95 1.81 -6.33
N ILE A 123 -24.48 0.98 -5.51
CA ILE A 123 -25.41 1.37 -4.48
C ILE A 123 -24.54 2.02 -3.40
N SER A 124 -24.90 3.21 -2.98
CA SER A 124 -24.21 4.00 -1.95
C SER A 124 -23.88 3.18 -0.71
N ALA A 125 -22.82 3.60 0.02
CA ALA A 125 -22.53 3.11 1.36
C ALA A 125 -23.81 2.95 2.21
N SER A 126 -23.79 1.99 3.13
CA SER A 126 -24.95 1.69 4.00
C SER A 126 -25.35 2.85 4.91
N THR A 127 -24.52 3.89 5.01
CA THR A 127 -24.75 5.10 5.80
C THR A 127 -24.77 6.36 4.95
N PRO A 128 -25.44 7.43 5.40
CA PRO A 128 -25.54 8.68 4.65
C PRO A 128 -24.20 9.36 4.37
N ASP A 129 -23.19 9.17 5.21
CA ASP A 129 -21.90 9.85 5.20
C ASP A 129 -20.80 9.07 4.44
N GLY A 130 -21.14 7.96 3.81
CA GLY A 130 -20.18 7.18 3.03
C GLY A 130 -19.29 6.24 3.83
N LEU A 131 -19.53 6.11 5.14
CA LEU A 131 -18.88 5.12 6.00
C LEU A 131 -19.81 3.91 6.17
N GLY A 132 -19.25 2.73 6.25
CA GLY A 132 -19.96 1.50 6.58
C GLY A 132 -20.10 1.34 8.09
N LYS A 133 -20.79 0.28 8.48
CA LYS A 133 -20.85 -0.17 9.85
C LYS A 133 -20.30 -1.58 9.95
N LYS A 134 -19.39 -1.82 10.87
CA LYS A 134 -18.76 -3.13 11.06
C LYS A 134 -19.80 -4.24 11.22
N GLY A 135 -19.65 -5.30 10.41
CA GLY A 135 -20.57 -6.43 10.38
C GLY A 135 -21.82 -6.23 9.51
N GLN A 136 -21.98 -5.08 8.85
CA GLN A 136 -23.04 -4.86 7.86
C GLN A 136 -22.47 -4.82 6.46
N SER A 137 -23.05 -5.61 5.55
CA SER A 137 -22.63 -5.61 4.15
C SER A 137 -22.82 -4.24 3.51
N ALA A 138 -21.85 -3.82 2.73
CA ALA A 138 -22.01 -2.70 1.79
C ALA A 138 -23.05 -3.03 0.73
N LEU A 139 -23.51 -2.00 0.02
CA LEU A 139 -24.56 -2.14 -0.99
C LEU A 139 -23.94 -2.37 -2.39
N GLY A 140 -23.00 -3.28 -2.52
CA GLY A 140 -22.47 -3.75 -3.82
C GLY A 140 -23.33 -4.82 -4.47
N ALA A 141 -22.93 -5.25 -5.65
CA ALA A 141 -23.57 -6.41 -6.32
C ALA A 141 -23.31 -7.69 -5.53
N VAL A 142 -22.17 -7.75 -4.84
CA VAL A 142 -21.69 -8.86 -4.01
C VAL A 142 -21.77 -8.46 -2.54
N ASN A 143 -22.29 -9.36 -1.70
CA ASN A 143 -22.28 -9.16 -0.25
C ASN A 143 -20.84 -9.09 0.27
N SER A 144 -20.47 -8.03 0.98
CA SER A 144 -19.13 -7.83 1.53
C SER A 144 -18.88 -8.53 2.87
N ILE A 145 -19.85 -9.26 3.42
CA ILE A 145 -19.76 -9.95 4.70
C ILE A 145 -20.15 -11.42 4.52
N GLY A 146 -19.44 -12.30 5.22
CA GLY A 146 -19.70 -13.73 5.24
C GLY A 146 -18.91 -14.50 4.17
N GLU A 147 -19.29 -15.76 3.98
CA GLU A 147 -18.74 -16.62 2.94
C GLU A 147 -19.61 -16.52 1.68
N ILE A 148 -18.98 -16.28 0.55
CA ILE A 148 -19.64 -16.31 -0.74
C ILE A 148 -18.92 -17.27 -1.68
N LYS A 149 -19.66 -17.89 -2.60
CA LYS A 149 -19.10 -18.65 -3.70
C LYS A 149 -19.24 -17.88 -4.99
N VAL A 150 -18.14 -17.73 -5.72
CA VAL A 150 -18.07 -17.03 -7.00
C VAL A 150 -17.67 -18.04 -8.09
N PRO A 151 -18.52 -18.28 -9.11
CA PRO A 151 -18.16 -19.12 -10.23
C PRO A 151 -17.11 -18.41 -11.11
N VAL A 152 -16.03 -19.13 -11.46
CA VAL A 152 -14.98 -18.69 -12.36
C VAL A 152 -14.98 -19.58 -13.60
N ILE A 153 -15.03 -18.99 -14.77
CA ILE A 153 -15.01 -19.68 -16.06
C ILE A 153 -13.78 -19.22 -16.83
N LEU A 154 -12.96 -20.18 -17.25
CA LEU A 154 -11.80 -19.93 -18.09
C LEU A 154 -12.22 -20.10 -19.56
N VAL A 155 -11.93 -19.11 -20.41
CA VAL A 155 -12.32 -19.15 -21.82
C VAL A 155 -11.13 -18.98 -22.74
N SER A 156 -11.01 -19.85 -23.75
CA SER A 156 -10.10 -19.65 -24.87
C SER A 156 -10.90 -19.34 -26.16
N TYR A 157 -10.23 -18.67 -27.08
CA TYR A 157 -10.78 -18.32 -28.38
C TYR A 157 -10.45 -19.40 -29.41
N THR A 158 -10.97 -19.28 -30.63
CA THR A 158 -10.59 -20.21 -31.72
C THR A 158 -9.14 -20.05 -32.14
N ASP A 159 -8.55 -18.87 -31.91
CA ASP A 159 -7.21 -18.42 -32.34
C ASP A 159 -6.22 -18.18 -31.18
N VAL A 160 -6.70 -18.10 -29.94
CA VAL A 160 -5.85 -17.88 -28.76
C VAL A 160 -6.22 -18.89 -27.68
N ASP A 161 -5.28 -19.71 -27.28
CA ASP A 161 -5.41 -20.67 -26.18
C ASP A 161 -4.58 -20.20 -24.94
N PHE A 162 -4.94 -20.69 -23.76
CA PHE A 162 -4.17 -20.48 -22.53
C PHE A 162 -2.76 -21.04 -22.64
N MET A 163 -1.83 -20.38 -21.94
CA MET A 163 -0.49 -20.95 -21.74
C MET A 163 -0.58 -22.37 -21.17
N PRO A 164 0.33 -23.28 -21.52
CA PRO A 164 0.34 -24.64 -20.97
C PRO A 164 0.41 -24.70 -19.45
N THR A 165 0.98 -23.67 -18.82
CA THR A 165 1.10 -23.54 -17.36
C THR A 165 -0.17 -23.02 -16.70
N SER A 166 -1.11 -22.45 -17.44
CA SER A 166 -2.38 -21.89 -16.93
C SER A 166 -3.45 -22.97 -16.86
N THR A 167 -3.33 -23.85 -15.86
CA THR A 167 -4.26 -24.96 -15.62
C THR A 167 -5.39 -24.55 -14.66
N ILE A 168 -6.45 -25.34 -14.62
CA ILE A 168 -7.56 -25.19 -13.65
C ILE A 168 -7.01 -25.18 -12.21
N GLU A 169 -6.11 -26.14 -11.90
CA GLU A 169 -5.54 -26.29 -10.57
C GLU A 169 -4.65 -25.10 -10.20
N LYS A 170 -3.93 -24.49 -11.18
CA LYS A 170 -3.14 -23.28 -10.93
C LYS A 170 -4.06 -22.09 -10.64
N TYR A 171 -5.15 -21.92 -11.36
CA TYR A 171 -6.13 -20.87 -11.07
C TYR A 171 -6.85 -21.11 -9.75
N ASP A 172 -7.17 -22.36 -9.39
CA ASP A 172 -7.74 -22.64 -8.06
C ASP A 172 -6.80 -22.19 -6.95
N ARG A 173 -5.50 -22.47 -7.08
CA ARG A 173 -4.50 -22.01 -6.09
C ARG A 173 -4.32 -20.50 -6.11
N TYR A 174 -4.29 -19.86 -7.27
CA TYR A 174 -4.23 -18.40 -7.43
C TYR A 174 -5.38 -17.70 -6.69
N PHE A 175 -6.57 -18.26 -6.77
CA PHE A 175 -7.73 -17.68 -6.09
C PHE A 175 -7.86 -18.06 -4.63
N ASN A 176 -7.54 -19.28 -4.22
CA ASN A 176 -7.99 -19.85 -2.95
C ASN A 176 -6.89 -20.37 -2.03
N LYS A 177 -5.69 -20.69 -2.55
CA LYS A 177 -4.62 -21.33 -1.73
C LYS A 177 -4.13 -20.36 -0.66
N GLU A 178 -4.21 -20.77 0.60
CA GLU A 178 -3.58 -20.07 1.71
C GLU A 178 -2.07 -19.97 1.49
N GLY A 179 -1.51 -18.75 1.60
CA GLY A 179 -0.10 -18.49 1.38
C GLY A 179 0.37 -18.76 -0.05
N TYR A 180 -0.44 -18.46 -1.06
CA TYR A 180 -0.05 -18.60 -2.46
C TYR A 180 1.20 -17.78 -2.78
N ASP A 181 2.23 -18.44 -3.35
CA ASP A 181 3.58 -17.90 -3.55
C ASP A 181 4.22 -18.36 -4.88
N GLU A 182 3.40 -18.74 -5.87
CA GLU A 182 3.89 -19.38 -7.12
C GLU A 182 4.37 -18.37 -8.19
N GLU A 183 4.12 -17.07 -7.99
CA GLU A 183 4.62 -16.00 -8.88
C GLU A 183 5.58 -15.08 -8.10
N PRO A 184 6.52 -14.39 -8.78
CA PRO A 184 7.46 -13.50 -8.11
C PRO A 184 6.76 -12.41 -7.29
N ASN A 185 7.21 -12.20 -6.05
CA ASN A 185 6.68 -11.21 -5.10
C ASN A 185 5.21 -11.43 -4.68
N THR A 186 4.64 -12.60 -4.93
CA THR A 186 3.31 -12.96 -4.42
C THR A 186 3.39 -13.25 -2.93
N VAL A 187 2.42 -12.79 -2.17
CA VAL A 187 2.35 -12.91 -0.70
C VAL A 187 1.05 -13.57 -0.22
N GLY A 188 0.25 -14.08 -1.15
CA GLY A 188 -1.02 -14.76 -0.88
C GLY A 188 -1.93 -14.81 -2.10
N SER A 189 -3.04 -15.52 -2.00
CA SER A 189 -4.08 -15.62 -3.00
C SER A 189 -5.06 -14.44 -2.95
N VAL A 190 -5.98 -14.37 -3.91
CA VAL A 190 -7.12 -13.42 -3.87
C VAL A 190 -7.92 -13.56 -2.58
N ARG A 191 -8.20 -14.82 -2.16
CA ARG A 191 -8.89 -15.10 -0.91
C ARG A 191 -8.11 -14.62 0.31
N ASP A 192 -6.79 -14.85 0.36
CA ASP A 192 -5.93 -14.37 1.45
C ASP A 192 -5.97 -12.85 1.56
N TYR A 193 -5.96 -12.15 0.42
CA TYR A 193 -6.09 -10.69 0.40
C TYR A 193 -7.37 -10.24 1.10
N TYR A 194 -8.52 -10.74 0.66
CA TYR A 194 -9.81 -10.32 1.23
C TYR A 194 -10.01 -10.76 2.68
N LEU A 195 -9.56 -11.95 3.06
CA LEU A 195 -9.55 -12.40 4.46
C LEU A 195 -8.74 -11.45 5.35
N ALA A 196 -7.55 -11.05 4.88
CA ALA A 196 -6.70 -10.12 5.63
C ALA A 196 -7.33 -8.72 5.73
N GLN A 197 -7.85 -8.16 4.61
CA GLN A 197 -8.41 -6.81 4.61
C GLN A 197 -9.67 -6.70 5.46
N SER A 198 -10.47 -7.77 5.52
CA SER A 198 -11.73 -7.82 6.27
C SER A 198 -11.57 -8.33 7.71
N ASN A 199 -10.36 -8.63 8.17
CA ASN A 199 -10.13 -9.33 9.44
C ASN A 199 -10.94 -10.64 9.57
N GLY A 200 -11.13 -11.34 8.45
CA GLY A 200 -11.86 -12.59 8.36
C GLY A 200 -13.39 -12.45 8.28
N MET A 201 -13.93 -11.23 8.21
CA MET A 201 -15.39 -11.03 8.08
C MET A 201 -15.92 -11.33 6.68
N PHE A 202 -15.07 -11.32 5.66
CA PHE A 202 -15.40 -11.66 4.29
C PHE A 202 -14.47 -12.77 3.77
N SER A 203 -15.04 -13.90 3.38
CA SER A 203 -14.33 -15.09 2.93
C SER A 203 -14.85 -15.54 1.57
N PRO A 204 -14.42 -14.94 0.46
CA PRO A 204 -14.81 -15.37 -0.86
C PRO A 204 -14.17 -16.73 -1.19
N LYS A 205 -14.93 -17.61 -1.84
CA LYS A 205 -14.46 -18.84 -2.43
C LYS A 205 -14.71 -18.80 -3.92
N PHE A 206 -13.65 -18.82 -4.69
CA PHE A 206 -13.71 -18.82 -6.14
C PHE A 206 -13.65 -20.25 -6.66
N GLU A 207 -14.69 -20.69 -7.33
CA GLU A 207 -14.78 -22.06 -7.86
C GLU A 207 -14.55 -22.04 -9.36
N ILE A 208 -13.48 -22.69 -9.82
CA ILE A 208 -13.20 -22.81 -11.25
C ILE A 208 -14.18 -23.81 -11.84
N VAL A 209 -15.26 -23.30 -12.41
CA VAL A 209 -16.37 -24.11 -12.91
C VAL A 209 -15.96 -24.91 -14.15
N ALA A 210 -15.37 -24.23 -15.13
CA ALA A 210 -15.04 -24.87 -16.40
C ALA A 210 -13.90 -24.13 -17.12
N LYS A 211 -13.23 -24.85 -18.03
CA LYS A 211 -12.31 -24.28 -19.01
C LYS A 211 -12.85 -24.62 -20.41
N VAL A 212 -13.47 -23.64 -21.06
CA VAL A 212 -14.24 -23.82 -22.29
C VAL A 212 -13.62 -23.10 -23.49
N LYS A 213 -13.88 -23.57 -24.67
CA LYS A 213 -13.47 -22.93 -25.93
C LYS A 213 -14.68 -22.24 -26.58
N LEU A 214 -14.53 -20.93 -26.79
CA LEU A 214 -15.55 -20.10 -27.44
C LEU A 214 -15.67 -20.42 -28.94
N SER A 215 -16.82 -20.10 -29.53
CA SER A 215 -17.12 -20.36 -30.93
C SER A 215 -16.42 -19.44 -31.93
N GLN A 216 -15.93 -18.27 -31.47
CA GLN A 216 -15.32 -17.23 -32.31
C GLN A 216 -13.88 -16.92 -31.89
N ASN A 217 -13.18 -16.17 -32.72
CA ASN A 217 -11.83 -15.68 -32.44
C ASN A 217 -11.84 -14.47 -31.48
N ARG A 218 -10.65 -14.10 -30.95
CA ARG A 218 -10.49 -12.98 -30.03
C ARG A 218 -11.06 -11.69 -30.61
N ALA A 219 -10.72 -11.36 -31.86
CA ALA A 219 -11.18 -10.15 -32.52
C ALA A 219 -12.70 -10.03 -32.65
N TYR A 220 -13.44 -11.14 -32.69
CA TYR A 220 -14.89 -11.09 -32.66
C TYR A 220 -15.46 -10.52 -31.38
N TYR A 221 -14.94 -10.95 -30.20
CA TYR A 221 -15.46 -10.53 -28.92
C TYR A 221 -14.87 -9.20 -28.46
N GLY A 222 -13.58 -8.98 -28.70
CA GLY A 222 -12.86 -7.77 -28.32
C GLY A 222 -12.88 -6.66 -29.38
N ALA A 223 -13.66 -6.84 -30.48
CA ALA A 223 -13.78 -5.77 -31.47
C ALA A 223 -14.37 -4.50 -30.85
N ASN A 224 -13.67 -3.41 -31.07
CA ASN A 224 -14.06 -2.10 -30.58
C ASN A 224 -15.12 -1.46 -31.48
N LYS A 225 -16.02 -0.67 -30.91
CA LYS A 225 -17.08 0.03 -31.64
C LYS A 225 -16.47 0.95 -32.70
N ASN A 226 -16.80 0.68 -33.97
CA ASN A 226 -16.23 1.40 -35.12
C ASN A 226 -14.71 1.33 -35.22
N GLY A 227 -14.08 0.22 -34.78
CA GLY A 227 -12.63 0.07 -34.73
C GLY A 227 -11.94 0.93 -33.67
N LYS A 228 -12.70 1.40 -32.68
CA LYS A 228 -12.20 2.33 -31.64
C LYS A 228 -11.73 1.55 -30.41
N SER A 229 -10.50 1.78 -30.00
CA SER A 229 -9.91 1.17 -28.81
C SER A 229 -10.74 1.47 -27.55
N GLY A 230 -10.87 0.47 -26.64
CA GLY A 230 -11.54 0.63 -25.35
C GLY A 230 -13.07 0.70 -25.41
N ASN A 231 -13.70 -0.02 -26.30
CA ASN A 231 -15.17 -0.12 -26.35
C ASN A 231 -15.62 -1.46 -26.92
N ASP A 232 -15.32 -2.51 -26.18
CA ASP A 232 -15.63 -3.89 -26.56
C ASP A 232 -17.14 -4.11 -26.76
N VAL A 233 -17.57 -4.26 -27.98
CA VAL A 233 -19.00 -4.36 -28.28
C VAL A 233 -19.61 -5.71 -27.95
N ARG A 234 -18.79 -6.77 -27.81
CA ARG A 234 -19.27 -8.14 -27.64
C ARG A 234 -18.73 -8.85 -26.40
N ALA A 235 -18.13 -8.13 -25.45
CA ALA A 235 -17.72 -8.71 -24.17
C ALA A 235 -18.90 -9.42 -23.47
N GLY A 236 -20.08 -8.79 -23.45
CA GLY A 236 -21.29 -9.39 -22.90
C GLY A 236 -21.77 -10.64 -23.62
N GLU A 237 -21.50 -10.79 -24.94
CA GLU A 237 -21.80 -12.02 -25.70
C GLU A 237 -20.85 -13.15 -25.26
N MET A 238 -19.55 -12.84 -25.07
CA MET A 238 -18.57 -13.77 -24.54
C MET A 238 -18.99 -14.33 -23.17
N ILE A 239 -19.42 -13.44 -22.26
CA ILE A 239 -19.88 -13.84 -20.92
C ILE A 239 -21.08 -14.81 -21.02
N LYS A 240 -22.07 -14.51 -21.86
CA LYS A 240 -23.25 -15.36 -22.06
C LYS A 240 -22.86 -16.71 -22.63
N GLU A 241 -21.97 -16.73 -23.59
CA GLU A 241 -21.50 -18.00 -24.21
C GLU A 241 -20.69 -18.82 -23.21
N ALA A 242 -19.81 -18.19 -22.42
CA ALA A 242 -19.04 -18.83 -21.36
C ALA A 242 -19.96 -19.54 -20.35
N ILE A 243 -20.98 -18.83 -19.85
CA ILE A 243 -21.96 -19.37 -18.91
C ILE A 243 -22.71 -20.55 -19.53
N LYS A 244 -23.17 -20.41 -20.77
CA LYS A 244 -23.89 -21.49 -21.51
C LYS A 244 -23.02 -22.73 -21.64
N LEU A 245 -21.78 -22.59 -22.10
CA LEU A 245 -20.84 -23.70 -22.27
C LEU A 245 -20.51 -24.39 -20.94
N ALA A 246 -20.26 -23.60 -19.90
CA ALA A 246 -20.01 -24.13 -18.56
C ALA A 246 -21.22 -24.90 -18.01
N LYS A 247 -22.45 -24.39 -18.23
CA LYS A 247 -23.68 -25.09 -17.84
C LYS A 247 -23.87 -26.39 -18.62
N GLN A 248 -23.59 -26.40 -19.92
CA GLN A 248 -23.64 -27.61 -20.73
C GLN A 248 -22.64 -28.68 -20.26
N GLU A 249 -21.45 -28.27 -19.81
CA GLU A 249 -20.44 -29.20 -19.29
C GLU A 249 -20.83 -29.77 -17.91
N LYS A 250 -21.36 -28.94 -17.02
CA LYS A 250 -21.60 -29.30 -15.62
C LYS A 250 -23.00 -29.82 -15.32
N GLY A 251 -23.97 -29.52 -16.17
CA GLY A 251 -25.38 -29.87 -15.99
C GLY A 251 -26.24 -28.73 -15.46
N ASP A 252 -27.57 -28.90 -15.61
CA ASP A 252 -28.56 -27.83 -15.45
C ASP A 252 -28.66 -27.24 -14.07
N THR A 253 -28.38 -28.00 -13.02
CA THR A 253 -28.50 -27.55 -11.61
C THR A 253 -27.19 -27.20 -10.97
N TYR A 254 -26.08 -27.28 -11.70
CA TYR A 254 -24.76 -27.03 -11.10
C TYR A 254 -24.60 -25.61 -10.53
N PHE A 255 -25.22 -24.63 -11.16
CA PHE A 255 -25.17 -23.24 -10.78
C PHE A 255 -26.07 -22.89 -9.58
N ASP A 256 -26.94 -23.78 -9.12
CA ASP A 256 -27.81 -23.55 -7.93
C ASP A 256 -27.00 -23.21 -6.68
N GLN A 257 -25.82 -23.80 -6.53
CA GLN A 257 -24.94 -23.57 -5.38
C GLN A 257 -24.37 -22.15 -5.27
N PHE A 258 -24.45 -21.35 -6.34
CA PHE A 258 -23.96 -19.96 -6.38
C PHE A 258 -25.09 -18.95 -6.19
N VAL A 259 -26.33 -19.40 -6.11
CA VAL A 259 -27.49 -18.52 -5.96
C VAL A 259 -27.62 -18.06 -4.52
N VAL A 260 -27.55 -16.75 -4.31
CA VAL A 260 -27.79 -16.07 -3.03
C VAL A 260 -28.88 -15.02 -3.25
N ASP A 261 -29.93 -15.06 -2.43
CA ASP A 261 -31.09 -14.15 -2.55
C ASP A 261 -31.71 -14.13 -3.97
N GLY A 262 -31.80 -15.30 -4.59
CA GLY A 262 -32.40 -15.49 -5.93
C GLY A 262 -31.54 -15.06 -7.10
N ALA A 263 -30.26 -14.75 -6.88
CA ALA A 263 -29.33 -14.37 -7.95
C ALA A 263 -27.91 -14.89 -7.71
N ILE A 264 -27.14 -15.06 -8.78
CA ILE A 264 -25.69 -15.22 -8.76
C ILE A 264 -25.10 -13.80 -8.71
N GLN A 265 -24.43 -13.47 -7.61
CA GLN A 265 -24.01 -12.10 -7.34
C GLN A 265 -22.91 -11.63 -8.31
N ASN A 266 -21.96 -12.51 -8.66
CA ASN A 266 -20.92 -12.26 -9.66
C ASN A 266 -20.56 -13.53 -10.40
N VAL A 267 -20.16 -13.41 -11.66
CA VAL A 267 -19.45 -14.43 -12.41
C VAL A 267 -18.12 -13.85 -12.90
N THR A 268 -17.04 -14.55 -12.64
CA THR A 268 -15.70 -14.19 -13.13
C THR A 268 -15.42 -14.97 -14.41
N VAL A 269 -15.03 -14.28 -15.48
CA VAL A 269 -14.58 -14.89 -16.72
C VAL A 269 -13.15 -14.47 -17.02
N LEU A 270 -12.24 -15.43 -17.07
CA LEU A 270 -10.85 -15.18 -17.44
C LEU A 270 -10.60 -15.71 -18.84
N TYR A 271 -10.06 -14.86 -19.70
CA TYR A 271 -9.78 -15.21 -21.09
C TYR A 271 -8.30 -15.40 -21.36
N ALA A 272 -8.01 -16.29 -22.31
CA ALA A 272 -6.65 -16.59 -22.76
C ALA A 272 -5.96 -15.40 -23.41
N GLY A 273 -4.68 -15.23 -23.13
CA GLY A 273 -3.83 -14.19 -23.71
C GLY A 273 -3.86 -12.86 -22.97
N GLU A 274 -3.49 -11.81 -23.67
CA GLU A 274 -3.31 -10.44 -23.15
C GLU A 274 -4.61 -9.67 -23.14
N GLY A 275 -4.75 -8.72 -22.19
CA GLY A 275 -5.83 -7.74 -22.16
C GLY A 275 -5.47 -6.47 -22.91
N GLU A 276 -6.46 -5.76 -23.49
CA GLU A 276 -6.21 -4.52 -24.23
C GLU A 276 -5.49 -3.45 -23.40
N ALA A 277 -5.68 -3.46 -22.08
CA ALA A 277 -4.98 -2.55 -21.16
C ALA A 277 -3.47 -2.84 -21.05
N ASN A 278 -2.99 -4.03 -21.46
CA ASN A 278 -1.59 -4.39 -21.41
C ASN A 278 -0.79 -3.61 -22.46
N TYR A 279 0.47 -3.33 -22.10
CA TYR A 279 1.42 -2.71 -23.01
C TYR A 279 1.62 -3.58 -24.27
N GLY A 280 1.44 -2.98 -25.44
CA GLY A 280 1.62 -3.67 -26.74
C GLY A 280 0.54 -4.70 -27.07
N ALA A 281 -0.53 -4.81 -26.28
CA ALA A 281 -1.63 -5.72 -26.59
C ALA A 281 -2.42 -5.26 -27.82
N PRO A 282 -2.96 -6.21 -28.59
CA PRO A 282 -3.79 -5.89 -29.75
C PRO A 282 -5.07 -5.13 -29.34
N ALA A 283 -5.47 -4.15 -30.14
CA ALA A 283 -6.70 -3.38 -29.91
C ALA A 283 -7.99 -4.19 -29.98
N GLU A 284 -7.93 -5.42 -30.53
CA GLU A 284 -9.04 -6.40 -30.53
C GLU A 284 -9.03 -7.33 -29.33
N ALA A 285 -8.15 -7.13 -28.35
CA ALA A 285 -8.23 -7.80 -27.06
C ALA A 285 -9.27 -7.11 -26.18
N ILE A 286 -9.95 -7.87 -25.32
CA ILE A 286 -10.91 -7.27 -24.37
C ILE A 286 -10.15 -6.47 -23.31
N TRP A 287 -10.68 -5.31 -22.98
CA TRP A 287 -10.23 -4.55 -21.82
C TRP A 287 -10.77 -5.22 -20.54
N PRO A 288 -9.91 -5.65 -19.59
CA PRO A 288 -10.40 -6.19 -18.32
C PRO A 288 -11.26 -5.17 -17.57
N HIS A 289 -12.43 -5.61 -17.10
CA HIS A 289 -13.38 -4.73 -16.43
C HIS A 289 -14.42 -5.50 -15.61
N GLU A 290 -15.07 -4.80 -14.71
CA GLU A 290 -16.28 -5.24 -14.03
C GLU A 290 -17.51 -4.53 -14.62
N PHE A 291 -18.66 -5.20 -14.62
CA PHE A 291 -19.91 -4.62 -15.10
C PHE A 291 -21.15 -5.22 -14.43
N ASP A 292 -22.11 -4.34 -14.07
CA ASP A 292 -23.43 -4.72 -13.57
C ASP A 292 -24.34 -5.10 -14.75
N ILE A 293 -24.79 -6.35 -14.84
CA ILE A 293 -25.65 -6.82 -15.93
C ILE A 293 -27.12 -6.97 -15.56
N ASN A 294 -27.44 -7.47 -14.37
CA ASN A 294 -28.80 -7.79 -13.95
C ASN A 294 -29.62 -8.53 -15.02
N GLN A 295 -29.06 -9.59 -15.58
CA GLN A 295 -29.67 -10.36 -16.68
C GLN A 295 -29.88 -11.80 -16.28
N ASN A 296 -31.02 -12.36 -16.75
CA ASN A 296 -31.25 -13.81 -16.75
C ASN A 296 -30.48 -14.44 -17.93
N ILE A 297 -29.56 -15.35 -17.59
CA ILE A 297 -28.74 -16.09 -18.53
C ILE A 297 -28.90 -17.57 -18.19
N GLU A 298 -29.32 -18.37 -19.15
CA GLU A 298 -29.50 -19.84 -19.00
C GLU A 298 -30.34 -20.24 -17.75
N GLY A 299 -31.32 -19.41 -17.37
CA GLY A 299 -32.23 -19.66 -16.25
C GLY A 299 -31.82 -19.07 -14.92
N TYR A 300 -30.63 -18.44 -14.79
CA TYR A 300 -30.13 -17.81 -13.59
C TYR A 300 -30.01 -16.28 -13.74
N LEU A 301 -30.41 -15.55 -12.71
CA LEU A 301 -30.20 -14.09 -12.65
C LEU A 301 -28.75 -13.81 -12.21
N PHE A 302 -27.95 -13.20 -13.07
CA PHE A 302 -26.62 -12.70 -12.77
C PHE A 302 -26.67 -11.20 -12.48
N LYS A 303 -26.10 -10.75 -11.35
CA LYS A 303 -26.06 -9.32 -10.98
C LYS A 303 -24.91 -8.59 -11.66
N SER A 304 -23.70 -9.16 -11.61
CA SER A 304 -22.49 -8.56 -12.18
C SER A 304 -21.58 -9.62 -12.80
N TYR A 305 -20.61 -9.19 -13.59
CA TYR A 305 -19.49 -10.01 -14.00
C TYR A 305 -18.16 -9.24 -13.85
N PHE A 306 -17.09 -9.99 -13.68
CA PHE A 306 -15.73 -9.55 -13.95
C PHE A 306 -15.21 -10.29 -15.17
N VAL A 307 -14.51 -9.56 -16.06
CA VAL A 307 -13.77 -10.16 -17.17
C VAL A 307 -12.31 -9.73 -17.10
N GLY A 308 -11.39 -10.68 -17.15
CA GLY A 308 -9.96 -10.44 -17.01
C GLY A 308 -9.11 -11.33 -17.90
N ASN A 309 -7.87 -10.91 -18.12
CA ASN A 309 -6.88 -11.57 -18.98
C ASN A 309 -6.00 -12.55 -18.20
N GLU A 310 -5.48 -13.54 -18.93
CA GLU A 310 -4.52 -14.50 -18.40
C GLU A 310 -3.14 -13.91 -18.22
N VAL A 311 -2.63 -13.20 -19.27
CA VAL A 311 -1.22 -12.81 -19.36
C VAL A 311 -0.97 -11.52 -18.62
N GLY A 312 0.01 -11.56 -17.73
CA GLY A 312 0.47 -10.41 -16.98
C GLY A 312 1.27 -9.42 -17.84
N ALA A 313 1.95 -8.58 -17.12
CA ALA A 313 2.75 -7.52 -17.68
C ALA A 313 3.99 -7.98 -18.45
N SER A 314 4.48 -9.17 -18.15
CA SER A 314 5.57 -9.80 -18.90
C SER A 314 4.98 -10.94 -19.71
N ALA A 315 5.37 -11.04 -20.97
CA ALA A 315 5.00 -12.16 -21.81
C ALA A 315 5.31 -13.48 -21.09
N ASN A 316 4.38 -14.44 -21.15
CA ASN A 316 4.46 -15.74 -20.50
C ASN A 316 4.39 -15.76 -18.96
N THR A 317 3.92 -14.70 -18.31
CA THR A 317 3.57 -14.71 -16.89
C THR A 317 2.06 -14.54 -16.70
N MET A 318 1.50 -15.16 -15.65
CA MET A 318 0.10 -14.89 -15.29
C MET A 318 -0.06 -13.46 -14.76
N ALA A 319 -1.25 -12.91 -14.99
CA ALA A 319 -1.65 -11.65 -14.38
C ALA A 319 -1.63 -11.77 -12.84
N GLY A 320 -1.07 -10.74 -12.16
CA GLY A 320 -1.10 -10.67 -10.69
C GLY A 320 -2.52 -10.49 -10.16
N ILE A 321 -2.72 -10.80 -8.87
CA ILE A 321 -4.04 -10.72 -8.23
C ILE A 321 -4.58 -9.29 -8.09
N GLY A 322 -3.73 -8.26 -8.22
CA GLY A 322 -4.06 -6.90 -7.83
C GLY A 322 -5.18 -6.29 -8.66
N VAL A 323 -5.14 -6.48 -9.99
CA VAL A 323 -6.22 -5.99 -10.88
C VAL A 323 -7.53 -6.70 -10.55
N PHE A 324 -7.48 -8.02 -10.35
CA PHE A 324 -8.67 -8.74 -9.92
C PHE A 324 -9.22 -8.18 -8.60
N CYS A 325 -8.36 -7.96 -7.61
CA CYS A 325 -8.78 -7.40 -6.32
C CYS A 325 -9.39 -6.00 -6.45
N HIS A 326 -8.85 -5.16 -7.34
CA HIS A 326 -9.42 -3.84 -7.62
C HIS A 326 -10.81 -3.95 -8.24
N GLU A 327 -10.95 -4.69 -9.34
CA GLU A 327 -12.22 -4.84 -10.04
C GLU A 327 -13.27 -5.55 -9.17
N PHE A 328 -12.86 -6.55 -8.40
CA PHE A 328 -13.75 -7.19 -7.45
C PHE A 328 -14.12 -6.25 -6.27
N GLY A 329 -13.26 -5.29 -5.92
CA GLY A 329 -13.58 -4.19 -5.01
C GLY A 329 -14.76 -3.36 -5.51
N HIS A 330 -14.87 -3.21 -6.81
CA HIS A 330 -16.04 -2.58 -7.43
C HIS A 330 -17.32 -3.39 -7.27
N THR A 331 -17.26 -4.72 -7.38
CA THR A 331 -18.46 -5.56 -7.14
C THR A 331 -18.94 -5.48 -5.69
N LEU A 332 -18.01 -5.18 -4.76
CA LEU A 332 -18.31 -4.93 -3.35
C LEU A 332 -18.86 -3.51 -3.09
N GLY A 333 -18.74 -2.59 -4.05
CA GLY A 333 -19.31 -1.24 -4.01
C GLY A 333 -18.32 -0.08 -3.96
N LEU A 334 -17.00 -0.32 -3.93
CA LEU A 334 -16.00 0.75 -3.91
C LEU A 334 -15.93 1.50 -5.25
N PRO A 335 -15.79 2.84 -5.25
CA PRO A 335 -15.52 3.61 -6.46
C PRO A 335 -14.03 3.69 -6.74
N ASP A 336 -13.65 4.13 -7.95
CA ASP A 336 -12.31 4.60 -8.24
C ASP A 336 -12.00 5.91 -7.51
N PHE A 337 -10.78 6.04 -6.99
CA PHE A 337 -10.30 7.29 -6.42
C PHE A 337 -9.42 8.10 -7.36
N TYR A 338 -8.92 7.50 -8.46
CA TYR A 338 -8.33 8.30 -9.53
C TYR A 338 -9.41 9.09 -10.28
N PRO A 339 -9.07 10.23 -10.90
CA PRO A 339 -10.01 10.93 -11.76
C PRO A 339 -10.39 10.05 -12.96
N THR A 340 -11.66 9.70 -13.08
CA THR A 340 -12.19 9.00 -14.26
C THR A 340 -12.42 9.96 -15.44
N ASN A 341 -12.02 11.22 -15.28
CA ASN A 341 -11.92 12.23 -16.34
C ASN A 341 -10.46 12.36 -16.76
N TYR A 342 -10.10 11.82 -17.91
CA TYR A 342 -8.72 11.67 -18.40
C TYR A 342 -7.97 12.99 -18.69
N ASN A 343 -8.64 14.13 -18.62
CA ASN A 343 -7.97 15.44 -18.62
C ASN A 343 -7.07 15.70 -17.42
N TYR A 344 -7.14 14.85 -16.41
CA TYR A 344 -6.48 15.03 -15.12
C TYR A 344 -5.58 13.86 -14.80
N ASP A 345 -4.94 13.28 -15.83
CA ASP A 345 -4.13 12.06 -15.75
C ASP A 345 -3.02 12.10 -14.68
N ASP A 346 -2.50 13.28 -14.37
CA ASP A 346 -1.44 13.45 -13.38
C ASP A 346 -1.97 13.87 -12.00
N ASP A 347 -3.29 13.93 -11.79
CA ASP A 347 -3.89 14.42 -10.55
C ASP A 347 -4.28 13.27 -9.60
N PHE A 348 -3.31 12.41 -9.24
CA PHE A 348 -3.52 11.33 -8.29
C PHE A 348 -4.03 11.84 -6.95
N ALA A 349 -4.91 11.05 -6.34
CA ALA A 349 -5.50 11.33 -5.02
C ALA A 349 -4.78 10.57 -3.90
N PHE A 350 -4.57 9.29 -4.08
CA PHE A 350 -3.90 8.38 -3.18
C PHE A 350 -2.70 7.67 -3.82
N GLY A 351 -2.64 7.58 -5.16
CA GLY A 351 -1.62 6.81 -5.85
C GLY A 351 -1.58 5.36 -5.38
N SER A 352 -0.39 4.86 -5.07
CA SER A 352 -0.23 3.48 -4.58
C SER A 352 -0.67 3.26 -3.12
N TRP A 353 -1.27 4.24 -2.44
CA TRP A 353 -1.84 4.07 -1.10
C TRP A 353 -3.22 3.42 -1.09
N SER A 354 -3.93 3.39 -2.20
CA SER A 354 -5.28 2.84 -2.32
C SER A 354 -5.32 1.70 -3.33
N LEU A 355 -6.02 0.61 -2.97
CA LEU A 355 -6.36 -0.45 -3.93
C LEU A 355 -7.15 0.12 -5.10
N MET A 356 -8.06 1.06 -4.83
CA MET A 356 -8.97 1.67 -5.83
C MET A 356 -8.31 2.81 -6.62
N GLU A 357 -6.97 2.88 -6.62
CA GLU A 357 -6.16 3.71 -7.49
C GLU A 357 -4.94 2.88 -7.98
N ALA A 358 -3.71 3.33 -7.80
CA ALA A 358 -2.53 2.62 -8.31
C ALA A 358 -2.01 1.50 -7.36
N GLY A 359 -2.60 1.32 -6.20
CA GLY A 359 -2.17 0.34 -5.19
C GLY A 359 -2.34 -1.12 -5.62
N CYS A 360 -3.23 -1.39 -6.57
CA CYS A 360 -3.39 -2.71 -7.20
C CYS A 360 -2.16 -3.15 -8.00
N TYR A 361 -1.30 -2.22 -8.44
CA TYR A 361 -0.10 -2.50 -9.23
C TYR A 361 1.16 -2.69 -8.40
N VAL A 362 1.08 -2.62 -7.09
CA VAL A 362 2.24 -2.84 -6.22
C VAL A 362 2.84 -4.21 -6.50
N HIS A 363 4.16 -4.27 -6.63
CA HIS A 363 4.91 -5.46 -7.04
C HIS A 363 4.42 -6.09 -8.37
N GLY A 364 4.02 -5.25 -9.33
CA GLY A 364 3.51 -5.72 -10.62
C GLY A 364 2.13 -6.35 -10.54
N GLY A 365 1.36 -6.04 -9.48
CA GLY A 365 0.05 -6.60 -9.20
C GLY A 365 0.10 -7.92 -8.42
N ASN A 366 1.27 -8.48 -8.13
CA ASN A 366 1.38 -9.75 -7.42
C ASN A 366 1.17 -9.61 -5.90
N ALA A 367 1.40 -8.43 -5.35
CA ALA A 367 1.11 -8.10 -3.94
C ALA A 367 0.48 -6.71 -3.86
N PRO A 368 -0.83 -6.58 -4.15
CA PRO A 368 -1.52 -5.30 -4.08
C PRO A 368 -1.48 -4.72 -2.67
N ILE A 369 -1.58 -3.38 -2.58
CA ILE A 369 -1.56 -2.69 -1.29
C ILE A 369 -2.74 -3.10 -0.41
N GLY A 370 -2.53 -3.18 0.90
CA GLY A 370 -3.62 -3.35 1.87
C GLY A 370 -4.57 -2.15 1.86
N MET A 371 -5.87 -2.41 1.97
CA MET A 371 -6.92 -1.39 1.94
C MET A 371 -6.76 -0.37 3.07
N MET A 372 -7.06 0.89 2.78
CA MET A 372 -7.13 1.99 3.76
C MET A 372 -8.31 1.79 4.74
N ALA A 373 -8.25 2.46 5.87
CA ALA A 373 -9.34 2.44 6.86
C ALA A 373 -10.68 2.84 6.24
N TYR A 374 -10.70 3.83 5.35
CA TYR A 374 -11.91 4.22 4.61
C TYR A 374 -12.48 3.06 3.79
N GLU A 375 -11.66 2.41 2.95
CA GLU A 375 -12.08 1.30 2.10
C GLU A 375 -12.65 0.14 2.94
N ARG A 376 -11.96 -0.21 4.03
CA ARG A 376 -12.43 -1.25 4.98
C ARG A 376 -13.73 -0.84 5.67
N SER A 377 -13.85 0.43 6.08
CA SER A 377 -15.07 0.93 6.72
C SER A 377 -16.25 0.96 5.75
N TYR A 378 -16.04 1.45 4.53
CA TYR A 378 -17.05 1.47 3.47
C TYR A 378 -17.67 0.08 3.24
N LEU A 379 -16.81 -0.96 3.27
CA LEU A 379 -17.22 -2.36 3.09
C LEU A 379 -17.82 -3.01 4.36
N GLY A 380 -17.89 -2.28 5.48
CA GLY A 380 -18.41 -2.80 6.73
C GLY A 380 -17.42 -3.69 7.50
N TRP A 381 -16.12 -3.54 7.25
CA TRP A 381 -15.08 -4.34 7.91
C TRP A 381 -14.41 -3.63 9.08
N LEU A 382 -14.54 -2.31 9.16
CA LEU A 382 -13.91 -1.49 10.19
C LEU A 382 -14.85 -0.39 10.66
N ASP A 383 -14.99 -0.21 11.97
CA ASP A 383 -15.55 1.01 12.55
C ASP A 383 -14.45 2.06 12.74
N ILE A 384 -14.75 3.32 12.44
CA ILE A 384 -13.85 4.46 12.65
C ILE A 384 -14.49 5.41 13.67
N PRO A 385 -14.18 5.26 14.97
CA PRO A 385 -14.77 6.11 16.02
C PRO A 385 -14.33 7.58 15.87
N ALA A 386 -15.27 8.50 16.07
CA ALA A 386 -14.98 9.92 16.01
C ALA A 386 -14.18 10.41 17.22
N LEU A 387 -13.23 11.32 16.98
CA LEU A 387 -12.58 12.13 18.01
C LEU A 387 -13.52 13.30 18.36
N GLN A 388 -14.04 13.32 19.56
CA GLN A 388 -14.97 14.35 20.04
C GLN A 388 -14.31 15.27 21.06
N GLU A 389 -13.63 14.69 22.05
CA GLU A 389 -13.02 15.37 23.17
C GLU A 389 -11.49 15.39 23.02
N GLU A 390 -10.85 16.39 23.64
CA GLU A 390 -9.40 16.38 23.79
C GLU A 390 -8.93 15.15 24.58
N GLY A 391 -7.75 14.64 24.24
CA GLY A 391 -7.24 13.47 24.93
C GLY A 391 -5.97 12.91 24.31
N ASN A 392 -5.34 12.03 25.07
CA ASN A 392 -4.28 11.16 24.55
C ASN A 392 -4.93 9.94 23.89
N ILE A 393 -4.58 9.71 22.64
CA ILE A 393 -5.18 8.71 21.77
C ILE A 393 -4.12 7.66 21.41
N SER A 394 -4.52 6.40 21.49
CA SER A 394 -3.73 5.26 21.02
C SER A 394 -4.42 4.60 19.82
N LEU A 395 -3.65 4.26 18.79
CA LEU A 395 -4.10 3.51 17.63
C LEU A 395 -3.28 2.23 17.48
N ASP A 396 -3.96 1.12 17.36
CA ASP A 396 -3.36 -0.16 16.99
C ASP A 396 -2.97 -0.18 15.50
N ASP A 397 -2.07 -1.08 15.12
CA ASP A 397 -1.77 -1.38 13.72
C ASP A 397 -3.05 -1.81 12.99
N ILE A 398 -3.30 -1.25 11.80
CA ILE A 398 -4.45 -1.58 10.95
C ILE A 398 -4.50 -3.06 10.55
N ASN A 399 -3.40 -3.77 10.64
CA ASN A 399 -3.33 -5.20 10.37
C ASN A 399 -3.71 -6.08 11.58
N LYS A 400 -3.89 -5.50 12.76
CA LYS A 400 -4.40 -6.23 13.94
C LYS A 400 -5.88 -6.52 13.78
N LYS A 401 -6.27 -7.76 14.13
CA LYS A 401 -7.67 -8.21 14.03
C LYS A 401 -8.60 -7.44 14.95
N ASP A 402 -8.14 -7.18 16.18
CA ASP A 402 -8.89 -6.47 17.21
C ASP A 402 -8.12 -5.19 17.60
N GLY A 403 -8.85 -4.14 17.93
CA GLY A 403 -8.28 -2.84 18.28
C GLY A 403 -8.87 -1.69 17.47
N VAL A 404 -8.44 -0.49 17.80
CA VAL A 404 -8.84 0.74 17.12
C VAL A 404 -7.65 1.27 16.34
N SER A 405 -7.66 1.07 15.03
CA SER A 405 -6.55 1.45 14.14
C SER A 405 -6.74 2.78 13.41
N ALA A 406 -7.91 3.38 13.53
CA ALA A 406 -8.24 4.65 12.88
C ALA A 406 -9.21 5.49 13.72
N ARG A 407 -9.17 6.80 13.53
CA ARG A 407 -10.08 7.77 14.14
C ARG A 407 -10.59 8.76 13.10
N LEU A 408 -11.80 9.26 13.33
CA LEU A 408 -12.50 10.20 12.48
C LEU A 408 -12.51 11.59 13.11
N ILE A 409 -12.18 12.62 12.32
CA ILE A 409 -12.29 14.03 12.69
C ILE A 409 -13.31 14.67 11.75
N ARG A 410 -14.52 14.93 12.26
CA ARG A 410 -15.64 15.44 11.45
C ARG A 410 -15.63 16.96 11.31
N ASN A 411 -16.04 17.44 10.16
CA ASN A 411 -16.45 18.83 9.99
C ASN A 411 -17.82 19.02 10.68
N PRO A 412 -17.91 19.83 11.77
CA PRO A 412 -19.17 20.00 12.51
C PRO A 412 -20.27 20.67 11.65
N ASN A 413 -19.88 21.42 10.61
CA ASN A 413 -20.81 22.12 9.73
C ASN A 413 -21.25 21.28 8.52
N ASN A 414 -20.55 20.17 8.25
CA ASN A 414 -20.87 19.26 7.15
C ASN A 414 -20.51 17.82 7.52
N GLN A 415 -21.49 17.04 7.95
CA GLN A 415 -21.27 15.66 8.40
C GLN A 415 -20.77 14.72 7.29
N MET A 416 -20.89 15.12 6.01
CA MET A 416 -20.36 14.39 4.86
C MET A 416 -18.85 14.63 4.63
N GLU A 417 -18.26 15.55 5.38
CA GLU A 417 -16.86 15.92 5.23
C GLU A 417 -16.08 15.64 6.51
N TYR A 418 -14.99 14.92 6.37
CA TYR A 418 -14.19 14.46 7.51
C TYR A 418 -12.77 14.10 7.09
N PHE A 419 -11.91 14.04 8.08
CA PHE A 419 -10.56 13.49 7.98
C PHE A 419 -10.49 12.16 8.73
N ILE A 420 -9.66 11.26 8.26
CA ILE A 420 -9.36 10.00 8.93
C ILE A 420 -7.86 9.97 9.20
N VAL A 421 -7.50 9.69 10.46
CA VAL A 421 -6.14 9.32 10.83
C VAL A 421 -6.10 7.80 11.04
N GLU A 422 -5.14 7.14 10.43
CA GLU A 422 -4.97 5.68 10.55
C GLU A 422 -3.52 5.30 10.80
N ASN A 423 -3.32 4.24 11.58
CA ASN A 423 -2.01 3.69 11.86
C ASN A 423 -1.65 2.63 10.82
N ARG A 424 -0.70 2.96 9.94
CA ARG A 424 -0.18 2.05 8.91
C ARG A 424 1.15 1.48 9.33
N GLN A 425 1.23 0.15 9.42
CA GLN A 425 2.43 -0.58 9.74
C GLN A 425 2.82 -1.54 8.62
N VAL A 426 4.11 -1.89 8.57
CA VAL A 426 4.63 -2.89 7.63
C VAL A 426 3.96 -4.25 7.90
N GLY A 427 3.52 -4.92 6.86
CA GLY A 427 2.83 -6.20 6.96
C GLY A 427 2.82 -6.95 5.64
N THR A 428 2.13 -8.08 5.58
CA THR A 428 2.07 -8.95 4.40
C THR A 428 1.62 -8.18 3.15
N TRP A 429 0.61 -7.33 3.27
CA TRP A 429 0.04 -6.53 2.18
C TRP A 429 0.50 -5.08 2.19
N TYR A 430 1.57 -4.79 2.93
CA TYR A 430 2.11 -3.45 3.03
C TYR A 430 3.65 -3.49 3.07
N PRO A 431 4.33 -3.16 1.95
CA PRO A 431 5.77 -3.36 1.83
C PRO A 431 6.58 -2.39 2.68
N LYS A 432 7.71 -2.89 3.20
CA LYS A 432 8.62 -2.15 4.10
C LYS A 432 9.16 -0.85 3.47
N GLU A 433 9.37 -0.82 2.18
CA GLU A 433 9.90 0.33 1.45
C GLU A 433 8.96 1.53 1.43
N PHE A 434 7.68 1.34 1.73
CA PHE A 434 6.69 2.42 1.82
C PHE A 434 6.75 3.16 3.17
N GLY A 435 7.38 2.54 4.17
CA GLY A 435 7.48 3.09 5.52
C GLY A 435 6.28 2.76 6.40
N SER A 436 6.18 3.39 7.57
CA SER A 436 5.06 3.25 8.51
C SER A 436 4.83 4.55 9.28
N GLY A 437 3.66 4.71 9.88
CA GLY A 437 3.33 5.91 10.65
C GLY A 437 1.84 6.26 10.62
N LEU A 438 1.52 7.46 11.08
CA LEU A 438 0.17 7.99 11.07
C LEU A 438 -0.13 8.60 9.70
N MET A 439 -1.10 8.02 8.99
CA MET A 439 -1.58 8.54 7.70
C MET A 439 -2.81 9.41 7.92
N LEU A 440 -2.87 10.58 7.26
CA LEU A 440 -4.02 11.48 7.26
C LEU A 440 -4.68 11.47 5.88
N THR A 441 -5.99 11.24 5.84
CA THR A 441 -6.80 11.29 4.62
C THR A 441 -7.99 12.22 4.77
N HIS A 442 -8.43 12.84 3.69
CA HIS A 442 -9.59 13.72 3.63
C HIS A 442 -10.67 13.13 2.73
N PHE A 443 -11.92 13.22 3.16
CA PHE A 443 -13.10 12.82 2.41
C PHE A 443 -14.20 13.88 2.51
N CYS A 444 -14.76 14.26 1.38
CA CYS A 444 -16.00 15.04 1.26
C CYS A 444 -16.99 14.20 0.45
N TYR A 445 -17.68 13.30 1.15
CA TYR A 445 -18.57 12.33 0.54
C TYR A 445 -19.72 12.99 -0.20
N ASP A 446 -19.99 12.46 -1.40
CA ASP A 446 -21.14 12.83 -2.22
C ASP A 446 -21.68 11.56 -2.86
N LYS A 447 -22.86 11.14 -2.42
CA LYS A 447 -23.50 9.90 -2.88
C LYS A 447 -23.51 9.76 -4.40
N PHE A 448 -23.79 10.83 -5.12
CA PHE A 448 -23.85 10.80 -6.58
C PHE A 448 -22.46 10.64 -7.20
N LYS A 449 -21.45 11.33 -6.64
CA LYS A 449 -20.07 11.22 -7.14
C LYS A 449 -19.51 9.81 -6.96
N TRP A 450 -19.80 9.16 -5.83
CA TRP A 450 -19.46 7.76 -5.59
C TRP A 450 -20.23 6.84 -6.54
N MET A 451 -21.56 7.03 -6.63
CA MET A 451 -22.43 6.21 -7.47
C MET A 451 -22.11 6.30 -8.97
N TYR A 452 -21.69 7.46 -9.45
CA TYR A 452 -21.30 7.67 -10.84
C TYR A 452 -19.81 7.47 -11.10
N ASN A 453 -19.06 7.02 -10.11
CA ASN A 453 -17.62 6.81 -10.22
C ASN A 453 -16.84 8.07 -10.66
N THR A 454 -17.25 9.25 -10.17
CA THR A 454 -16.68 10.56 -10.53
C THR A 454 -16.15 11.32 -9.32
N VAL A 455 -15.61 10.59 -8.33
CA VAL A 455 -15.22 11.11 -7.02
C VAL A 455 -14.28 12.30 -7.13
N ASN A 456 -13.22 12.18 -7.92
CA ASN A 456 -12.17 13.18 -8.04
C ASN A 456 -12.10 13.86 -9.43
N ASN A 457 -13.22 13.93 -10.16
CA ASN A 457 -13.29 14.46 -11.53
C ASN A 457 -13.25 15.99 -11.64
N ILE A 458 -12.83 16.71 -10.61
CA ILE A 458 -12.64 18.17 -10.66
C ILE A 458 -11.16 18.46 -10.38
N LYS A 459 -10.48 19.02 -11.37
CA LYS A 459 -9.06 19.36 -11.30
C LYS A 459 -8.76 20.25 -10.10
N ASN A 460 -7.72 19.89 -9.35
CA ASN A 460 -7.26 20.59 -8.14
C ASN A 460 -8.30 20.71 -7.00
N SER A 461 -9.41 19.97 -7.08
CA SER A 461 -10.45 19.95 -6.04
C SER A 461 -10.88 18.51 -5.76
N LYS A 462 -10.10 17.79 -4.98
CA LYS A 462 -10.32 16.38 -4.66
C LYS A 462 -11.29 16.21 -3.51
N ARG A 463 -12.29 15.34 -3.71
CA ARG A 463 -13.23 14.94 -2.65
C ARG A 463 -12.66 13.87 -1.72
N ALA A 464 -11.72 13.09 -2.22
CA ALA A 464 -11.04 12.05 -1.46
C ALA A 464 -9.55 12.08 -1.81
N HIS A 465 -8.66 12.25 -0.81
CA HIS A 465 -7.23 12.27 -1.05
C HIS A 465 -6.42 12.09 0.25
N ILE A 466 -5.15 11.74 0.10
CA ILE A 466 -4.19 11.74 1.21
C ILE A 466 -3.64 13.16 1.45
N VAL A 467 -3.41 13.47 2.72
CA VAL A 467 -2.71 14.68 3.17
C VAL A 467 -1.33 14.26 3.65
N THR A 468 -0.30 14.45 2.84
CA THR A 468 1.06 14.01 3.14
C THR A 468 1.73 14.88 4.19
N ALA A 469 2.54 14.29 5.06
CA ALA A 469 3.23 15.02 6.13
C ALA A 469 4.28 16.01 5.60
N ASP A 470 4.98 15.66 4.53
CA ASP A 470 5.96 16.53 3.86
C ASP A 470 5.33 17.60 2.93
N GLY A 471 4.01 17.53 2.73
CA GLY A 471 3.27 18.44 1.84
C GLY A 471 3.47 18.17 0.35
N SER A 472 4.10 17.04 -0.01
CA SER A 472 4.26 16.63 -1.40
C SER A 472 2.90 16.27 -2.03
N LYS A 473 2.79 16.48 -3.35
CA LYS A 473 1.67 15.96 -4.12
C LYS A 473 1.91 14.49 -4.44
N ILE A 474 0.87 13.69 -4.34
CA ILE A 474 0.90 12.33 -4.84
C ILE A 474 0.94 12.35 -6.37
N GLY A 475 1.82 11.57 -6.93
CA GLY A 475 2.01 11.38 -8.36
C GLY A 475 2.33 9.92 -8.67
N HIS A 476 3.08 9.68 -9.73
CA HIS A 476 3.59 8.34 -10.06
C HIS A 476 4.66 7.81 -9.08
N GLN A 477 5.02 8.59 -8.06
CA GLN A 477 6.00 8.18 -7.07
C GLN A 477 5.42 7.11 -6.15
N LEU A 478 6.28 6.16 -5.77
CA LEU A 478 5.93 5.20 -4.73
C LEU A 478 5.67 5.91 -3.39
N PRO A 479 4.81 5.35 -2.55
CA PRO A 479 4.72 5.74 -1.15
C PRO A 479 6.10 5.81 -0.51
N SER A 480 6.26 6.71 0.44
CA SER A 480 7.51 6.84 1.18
C SER A 480 7.25 7.22 2.64
N GLN A 481 8.25 6.98 3.48
CA GLN A 481 8.26 7.36 4.89
C GLN A 481 7.92 8.85 5.11
N ALA A 482 8.26 9.73 4.17
CA ALA A 482 8.04 11.17 4.28
C ALA A 482 6.56 11.59 4.24
N HIS A 483 5.68 10.70 3.77
CA HIS A 483 4.24 10.98 3.69
C HIS A 483 3.53 10.81 5.04
N PHE A 484 4.15 10.12 6.02
CA PHE A 484 3.55 9.87 7.34
C PHE A 484 3.87 10.96 8.34
N PHE A 485 2.90 11.26 9.20
CA PHE A 485 3.12 12.03 10.42
C PHE A 485 3.77 11.14 11.51
N GLY A 486 4.50 11.76 12.41
CA GLY A 486 5.23 11.12 13.49
C GLY A 486 6.73 11.02 13.25
N ASN A 487 7.19 10.91 12.02
CA ASN A 487 8.59 10.65 11.65
C ASN A 487 9.30 11.95 11.18
N GLY A 488 9.51 12.90 12.09
CA GLY A 488 10.05 14.21 11.81
C GLY A 488 9.00 15.30 11.58
N VAL A 489 7.71 14.92 11.53
CA VAL A 489 6.54 15.81 11.51
C VAL A 489 5.56 15.35 12.58
N PRO A 490 5.85 15.58 13.88
CA PRO A 490 5.07 15.01 14.98
C PRO A 490 3.73 15.69 15.22
N ASN A 491 3.45 16.80 14.53
CA ASN A 491 2.23 17.56 14.70
C ASN A 491 1.46 17.69 13.38
N ILE A 492 0.14 17.70 13.48
CA ILE A 492 -0.77 18.01 12.38
C ILE A 492 -1.52 19.29 12.76
N GLU A 493 -1.06 20.41 12.23
CA GLU A 493 -1.64 21.72 12.49
C GLU A 493 -2.92 21.95 11.68
N SER A 494 -3.78 22.90 12.11
CA SER A 494 -5.03 23.26 11.44
C SER A 494 -4.87 23.53 9.94
N ALA A 495 -3.74 24.08 9.52
CA ALA A 495 -3.46 24.37 8.10
C ALA A 495 -3.45 23.11 7.20
N ARG A 496 -3.28 21.90 7.78
CA ARG A 496 -3.35 20.61 7.06
C ARG A 496 -4.78 20.15 6.80
N TYR A 497 -5.73 20.59 7.59
CA TYR A 497 -7.13 20.18 7.51
C TYR A 497 -7.93 21.10 6.55
N LYS A 498 -7.51 21.12 5.29
CA LYS A 498 -8.19 21.90 4.25
C LYS A 498 -9.48 21.22 3.83
N LEU A 499 -10.59 21.93 3.97
CA LEU A 499 -11.90 21.50 3.54
C LEU A 499 -12.08 21.66 2.03
N TYR A 500 -13.00 20.92 1.47
CA TYR A 500 -13.26 20.87 0.03
C TYR A 500 -13.53 22.26 -0.59
N PHE A 501 -14.21 23.15 0.14
CA PHE A 501 -14.49 24.52 -0.30
C PHE A 501 -13.42 25.55 0.12
N GLY A 502 -12.23 25.11 0.53
CA GLY A 502 -11.04 25.93 0.69
C GLY A 502 -10.84 26.58 2.06
N SER A 503 -11.77 26.45 3.01
CA SER A 503 -11.54 26.81 4.42
C SER A 503 -10.73 25.73 5.14
N THR A 504 -10.30 25.99 6.36
CA THR A 504 -9.64 24.98 7.22
C THR A 504 -10.56 24.59 8.36
N LEU A 505 -10.46 23.33 8.78
CA LEU A 505 -11.17 22.80 9.95
C LEU A 505 -10.44 23.25 11.22
N ALA A 506 -11.13 24.06 12.05
CA ALA A 506 -10.60 24.50 13.34
C ALA A 506 -10.75 23.39 14.40
N ASN A 507 -9.94 23.49 15.47
CA ASN A 507 -9.97 22.58 16.62
C ASN A 507 -9.84 21.10 16.21
N SER A 508 -8.85 20.82 15.36
CA SER A 508 -8.59 19.47 14.81
C SER A 508 -7.13 19.06 14.94
N GLU A 509 -6.33 19.88 15.63
CA GLU A 509 -4.89 19.70 15.74
C GLU A 509 -4.55 18.41 16.48
N ILE A 510 -3.49 17.77 15.98
CA ILE A 510 -2.87 16.59 16.58
C ILE A 510 -1.43 16.95 16.93
N TYR A 511 -0.99 16.55 18.12
CA TYR A 511 0.34 16.83 18.64
C TYR A 511 1.03 15.56 19.11
N LYS A 512 2.34 15.56 19.12
CA LYS A 512 3.19 14.49 19.66
C LYS A 512 2.86 13.12 19.07
N VAL A 513 2.73 13.03 17.75
CA VAL A 513 2.55 11.72 17.08
C VAL A 513 3.81 10.90 17.28
N MET A 514 3.67 9.76 17.95
CA MET A 514 4.76 8.82 18.22
C MET A 514 4.37 7.41 17.81
N GLU A 515 5.30 6.73 17.15
CA GLU A 515 5.20 5.33 16.76
C GLU A 515 6.03 4.48 17.73
N HIS A 516 5.44 3.44 18.28
CA HIS A 516 6.04 2.53 19.26
C HIS A 516 6.44 1.20 18.62
N GLY A 517 7.31 0.41 19.31
CA GLY A 517 7.88 -0.83 18.78
C GLY A 517 6.93 -1.99 18.60
N ASP A 518 5.82 -1.92 19.27
CA ASP A 518 4.74 -2.89 19.09
C ASP A 518 3.82 -2.53 17.91
N GLY A 519 4.17 -1.46 17.15
CA GLY A 519 3.38 -0.93 16.05
C GLY A 519 2.21 -0.03 16.47
N THR A 520 2.07 0.27 17.76
CA THR A 520 1.09 1.24 18.26
C THR A 520 1.52 2.67 17.93
N ILE A 521 0.58 3.54 17.62
CA ILE A 521 0.82 4.99 17.49
C ILE A 521 0.01 5.72 18.54
N THR A 522 0.67 6.64 19.26
CA THR A 522 -0.01 7.56 20.17
C THR A 522 0.10 9.00 19.69
N PHE A 523 -0.89 9.81 20.08
CA PHE A 523 -0.87 11.26 19.86
C PHE A 523 -1.82 11.98 20.81
N ASN A 524 -1.61 13.29 20.98
CA ASN A 524 -2.49 14.16 21.73
C ASN A 524 -3.44 14.88 20.77
N PHE A 525 -4.75 14.74 20.96
CA PHE A 525 -5.77 15.45 20.19
C PHE A 525 -6.16 16.75 20.89
N ARG A 526 -6.04 17.90 20.19
CA ARG A 526 -6.38 19.27 20.59
C ARG A 526 -5.55 19.88 21.70
N ASN A 527 -4.95 19.11 22.57
CA ASN A 527 -4.20 19.62 23.73
C ASN A 527 -2.73 19.14 23.67
N LYS A 528 -1.81 20.05 23.34
CA LYS A 528 -0.37 19.78 23.22
C LYS A 528 0.32 19.44 24.55
N ASP A 529 -0.30 19.83 25.67
CA ASP A 529 0.32 19.76 27.01
C ASP A 529 -0.09 18.49 27.78
N LEU A 530 -0.94 17.63 27.20
CA LEU A 530 -1.24 16.33 27.80
C LEU A 530 0.02 15.50 27.95
N ALA A 531 0.15 14.85 29.11
CA ALA A 531 1.20 13.88 29.34
C ALA A 531 0.97 12.63 28.49
N ASP A 532 2.07 11.97 28.08
CA ASP A 532 1.97 10.68 27.43
C ASP A 532 1.38 9.63 28.38
N SER A 533 0.33 8.95 27.94
CA SER A 533 -0.30 7.86 28.70
C SER A 533 0.20 6.47 28.28
N TYR A 534 1.09 6.40 27.29
CA TYR A 534 1.63 5.12 26.82
C TYR A 534 2.53 4.50 27.90
N GLU A 535 2.16 3.35 28.41
CA GLU A 535 3.00 2.58 29.33
C GLU A 535 4.05 1.81 28.54
N ILE A 536 5.33 2.14 28.82
CA ILE A 536 6.46 1.42 28.23
C ILE A 536 6.54 0.02 28.87
N LEU A 537 6.23 -0.98 28.10
CA LEU A 537 6.37 -2.38 28.50
C LEU A 537 7.76 -2.91 28.10
N GLY A 538 8.82 -2.24 28.56
CA GLY A 538 10.20 -2.65 28.33
C GLY A 538 10.57 -3.87 29.19
N THR A 539 11.32 -4.82 28.63
CA THR A 539 11.79 -6.04 29.32
C THR A 539 13.24 -5.92 29.78
N GLU A 540 13.98 -4.92 29.31
CA GLU A 540 15.40 -4.72 29.57
C GLU A 540 15.63 -3.45 30.38
N ILE A 541 16.39 -3.55 31.45
CA ILE A 541 16.73 -2.42 32.33
C ILE A 541 18.11 -1.91 31.96
N PHE A 542 18.22 -0.60 31.78
CA PHE A 542 19.45 0.07 31.43
C PHE A 542 19.86 1.06 32.53
N GLU A 543 21.12 1.05 32.91
CA GLU A 543 21.75 1.95 33.85
C GLU A 543 22.56 3.03 33.14
N LYS A 544 22.51 4.26 33.69
CA LYS A 544 23.27 5.38 33.19
C LYS A 544 24.77 5.16 33.34
N VAL A 545 25.51 5.37 32.27
CA VAL A 545 26.97 5.32 32.28
C VAL A 545 27.54 6.71 32.64
N THR A 546 28.24 6.81 33.75
CA THR A 546 28.83 8.07 34.26
C THR A 546 30.29 8.23 33.91
N ASP A 547 30.99 7.16 33.54
CA ASP A 547 32.39 7.15 33.15
C ASP A 547 32.56 6.27 31.90
N VAL A 548 33.27 6.78 30.89
CA VAL A 548 33.55 6.09 29.64
C VAL A 548 34.35 4.79 29.86
N ASN A 549 35.18 4.73 30.89
CA ASN A 549 35.98 3.55 31.24
C ASN A 549 35.12 2.34 31.70
N ASN A 550 33.86 2.59 32.03
CA ASN A 550 32.89 1.54 32.37
C ASN A 550 32.31 0.86 31.14
N LEU A 551 32.54 1.38 29.93
CA LEU A 551 32.09 0.76 28.68
C LEU A 551 33.12 -0.28 28.21
N LYS A 552 32.65 -1.51 28.00
CA LYS A 552 33.46 -2.68 27.61
C LYS A 552 32.97 -3.29 26.32
N ASN A 553 33.83 -4.14 25.69
CA ASN A 553 33.42 -4.94 24.55
C ASN A 553 32.17 -5.75 24.90
N ASP A 554 31.28 -5.86 23.93
CA ASP A 554 30.02 -6.58 23.99
C ASP A 554 28.95 -5.96 24.93
N ASP A 555 29.23 -4.83 25.56
CA ASP A 555 28.18 -4.08 26.27
C ASP A 555 27.05 -3.69 25.30
N ARG A 556 25.82 -3.83 25.76
CA ARG A 556 24.62 -3.39 25.07
C ARG A 556 24.21 -2.03 25.60
N ILE A 557 24.18 -1.06 24.73
CA ILE A 557 23.88 0.34 25.10
C ILE A 557 22.71 0.90 24.29
N ILE A 558 22.14 1.99 24.82
CA ILE A 558 21.19 2.84 24.12
C ILE A 558 21.64 4.30 24.24
N PHE A 559 21.35 5.11 23.21
CA PHE A 559 21.50 6.56 23.26
C PHE A 559 20.20 7.22 23.69
N VAL A 560 20.30 8.15 24.62
CA VAL A 560 19.17 8.74 25.31
C VAL A 560 19.32 10.26 25.37
N ASN A 561 18.19 10.97 25.29
CA ASN A 561 18.05 12.32 25.79
C ASN A 561 17.16 12.30 27.04
N GLU A 562 17.74 12.47 28.21
CA GLU A 562 17.04 12.37 29.51
C GLU A 562 16.01 13.48 29.70
N GLU A 563 16.30 14.69 29.27
CA GLU A 563 15.42 15.85 29.42
C GLU A 563 14.10 15.59 28.69
N ALA A 564 14.19 15.07 27.48
CA ALA A 564 13.02 14.69 26.67
C ALA A 564 12.45 13.30 27.01
N LYS A 565 13.14 12.49 27.83
CA LYS A 565 12.80 11.08 28.11
C LYS A 565 12.68 10.24 26.84
N MET A 566 13.61 10.39 25.92
CA MET A 566 13.60 9.75 24.60
C MET A 566 14.85 8.91 24.38
N ALA A 567 14.66 7.70 23.81
CA ALA A 567 15.73 6.83 23.29
C ALA A 567 15.76 6.83 21.77
N MET A 568 16.94 6.66 21.19
CA MET A 568 17.12 6.48 19.75
C MET A 568 16.57 5.12 19.31
N THR A 569 15.84 5.09 18.20
CA THR A 569 15.27 3.86 17.63
C THR A 569 16.02 3.39 16.38
N THR A 570 15.73 2.18 15.91
CA THR A 570 16.31 1.61 14.68
C THR A 570 15.79 2.27 13.40
N LYS A 571 14.67 2.98 13.47
CA LYS A 571 13.98 3.51 12.28
C LYS A 571 14.73 4.69 11.66
N ASP A 572 15.19 4.53 10.42
CA ASP A 572 15.88 5.57 9.65
C ASP A 572 14.88 6.45 8.88
N VAL A 573 15.01 7.76 9.05
CA VAL A 573 14.27 8.75 8.27
C VAL A 573 15.28 9.68 7.60
N THR A 574 15.61 9.38 6.35
CA THR A 574 16.54 10.19 5.53
C THR A 574 17.89 10.46 6.20
N GLY A 575 18.47 9.47 6.89
CA GLY A 575 19.75 9.59 7.61
C GLY A 575 19.61 10.17 9.02
N LYS A 576 18.43 10.13 9.60
CA LYS A 576 18.11 10.40 11.00
C LYS A 576 17.47 9.18 11.63
N ARG A 577 17.46 9.10 12.97
CA ARG A 577 16.78 8.04 13.71
C ARG A 577 15.59 8.62 14.45
N THR A 578 14.46 7.92 14.46
CA THR A 578 13.32 8.35 15.28
C THR A 578 13.63 8.16 16.77
N ALA A 579 12.80 8.73 17.62
CA ALA A 579 12.90 8.61 19.07
C ALA A 579 11.70 7.83 19.62
N SER A 580 11.91 7.11 20.71
CA SER A 580 10.89 6.39 21.46
C SER A 580 10.91 6.85 22.92
N THR A 581 9.75 6.92 23.56
CA THR A 581 9.62 7.30 24.97
C THR A 581 10.23 6.26 25.90
N MET A 582 10.62 6.69 27.08
CA MET A 582 11.20 5.85 28.11
C MET A 582 10.60 6.14 29.48
N LYS A 583 10.55 5.08 30.31
CA LYS A 583 10.19 5.19 31.72
C LYS A 583 11.45 5.19 32.58
N VAL A 584 11.62 6.21 33.40
CA VAL A 584 12.72 6.33 34.36
C VAL A 584 12.30 5.69 35.69
N SER A 585 13.09 4.74 36.18
CA SER A 585 12.90 4.17 37.52
C SER A 585 13.43 5.11 38.61
N ASN A 586 13.04 4.86 39.86
CA ASN A 586 13.51 5.62 41.02
C ASN A 586 15.02 5.56 41.25
N ASN A 587 15.74 4.64 40.60
CA ASN A 587 17.18 4.41 40.72
C ASN A 587 17.97 4.92 39.50
N SER A 588 17.44 5.86 38.73
CA SER A 588 18.05 6.34 37.49
C SER A 588 18.24 5.27 36.39
N ASN A 589 17.54 4.14 36.50
CA ASN A 589 17.48 3.12 35.47
C ASN A 589 16.31 3.39 34.53
N PHE A 590 16.48 3.01 33.27
CA PHE A 590 15.44 3.14 32.25
C PHE A 590 14.92 1.75 31.88
N ILE A 591 13.59 1.65 31.72
CA ILE A 591 12.96 0.51 31.09
C ILE A 591 12.56 1.00 29.69
N THR A 592 13.16 0.42 28.66
CA THR A 592 12.82 0.80 27.26
C THR A 592 11.62 0.02 26.78
N ASP A 593 10.88 0.62 25.86
CA ASP A 593 10.04 -0.19 24.95
C ASP A 593 10.96 -0.99 24.01
N ASN A 594 10.41 -1.91 23.25
CA ASN A 594 11.18 -2.74 22.31
C ASN A 594 11.70 -1.96 21.08
N ASN A 595 11.52 -0.64 21.00
CA ASN A 595 11.94 0.22 19.90
C ASN A 595 13.28 0.89 20.07
N ALA A 596 13.81 0.97 21.27
CA ALA A 596 15.14 1.55 21.46
C ALA A 596 16.16 0.77 20.64
N GLU A 597 17.00 1.47 19.88
CA GLU A 597 18.09 0.83 19.14
C GLU A 597 19.16 0.38 20.13
N ILE A 598 19.12 -0.91 20.46
CA ILE A 598 20.13 -1.55 21.31
C ILE A 598 21.37 -1.82 20.47
N LEU A 599 22.45 -1.17 20.83
CA LEU A 599 23.73 -1.24 20.13
C LEU A 599 24.72 -2.05 20.92
N THR A 600 25.29 -3.09 20.34
CA THR A 600 26.44 -3.80 20.93
C THR A 600 27.70 -3.04 20.57
N ILE A 601 28.50 -2.68 21.58
CA ILE A 601 29.73 -1.92 21.36
C ILE A 601 30.95 -2.83 21.25
N SER A 602 31.92 -2.38 20.45
CA SER A 602 33.30 -2.89 20.52
C SER A 602 34.25 -1.73 20.71
N VAL A 603 35.23 -1.90 21.61
CA VAL A 603 36.18 -0.87 22.01
C VAL A 603 37.60 -1.33 21.67
N ASN A 604 38.35 -0.51 20.94
CA ASN A 604 39.75 -0.74 20.65
C ASN A 604 40.52 0.58 20.67
N ASN A 605 41.42 0.74 21.63
CA ASN A 605 42.22 1.97 21.84
C ASN A 605 41.38 3.26 21.82
N ASP A 606 40.35 3.33 22.65
CA ASP A 606 39.40 4.45 22.79
C ASP A 606 38.57 4.75 21.52
N VAL A 607 38.57 3.82 20.58
CA VAL A 607 37.71 3.87 19.38
C VAL A 607 36.55 2.90 19.54
N PHE A 608 35.36 3.41 19.45
CA PHE A 608 34.12 2.66 19.60
C PHE A 608 33.52 2.34 18.22
N THR A 609 32.90 1.17 18.10
CA THR A 609 32.00 0.83 17.00
C THR A 609 30.69 0.31 17.58
N PHE A 610 29.58 0.58 16.88
CA PHE A 610 28.24 0.28 17.35
C PHE A 610 27.59 -0.69 16.37
N LYS A 611 27.29 -1.89 16.81
CA LYS A 611 26.65 -2.94 16.04
C LYS A 611 25.18 -3.01 16.37
N THR A 612 24.31 -2.86 15.38
CA THR A 612 22.85 -2.96 15.50
C THR A 612 22.40 -4.41 15.69
N THR A 613 21.19 -4.63 16.15
CA THR A 613 20.56 -5.97 16.24
C THR A 613 20.44 -6.68 14.88
N GLU A 614 20.44 -5.93 13.78
CA GLU A 614 20.47 -6.46 12.42
C GLU A 614 21.89 -6.84 11.92
N ASN A 615 22.87 -6.93 12.81
CA ASN A 615 24.29 -7.21 12.49
C ASN A 615 24.94 -6.18 11.54
N ARG A 616 24.52 -4.95 11.61
CA ARG A 616 25.08 -3.82 10.83
C ARG A 616 25.80 -2.85 11.76
N TYR A 617 26.72 -2.07 11.23
CA TYR A 617 27.48 -1.07 11.99
C TYR A 617 26.97 0.32 11.73
N LEU A 618 26.55 1.05 12.79
CA LEU A 618 26.16 2.45 12.73
C LEU A 618 27.36 3.31 12.30
N GLY A 619 27.14 4.24 11.43
CA GLY A 619 28.17 5.12 10.90
C GLY A 619 27.59 6.41 10.34
N MET A 620 28.50 7.25 9.77
CA MET A 620 28.13 8.55 9.21
C MET A 620 28.39 8.62 7.70
N LYS A 621 27.47 9.29 7.00
CA LYS A 621 27.64 9.71 5.60
C LYS A 621 27.43 11.23 5.49
N ARG A 622 27.64 11.79 4.29
CA ARG A 622 27.48 13.25 4.07
C ARG A 622 26.11 13.76 4.50
N THR A 623 25.07 12.99 4.25
CA THR A 623 23.66 13.37 4.51
C THR A 623 23.15 13.03 5.91
N GLY A 624 23.88 12.26 6.73
CA GLY A 624 23.41 11.87 8.07
C GLY A 624 23.96 10.53 8.54
N MET A 625 23.22 9.87 9.44
CA MET A 625 23.49 8.52 9.91
C MET A 625 23.26 7.47 8.83
N THR A 626 23.92 6.35 8.92
CA THR A 626 23.80 5.21 8.00
C THR A 626 24.24 3.93 8.70
N THR A 627 24.01 2.79 8.10
CA THR A 627 24.58 1.51 8.56
C THR A 627 25.36 0.82 7.44
N SER A 628 26.38 0.03 7.78
CA SER A 628 27.19 -0.78 6.87
C SER A 628 27.25 -2.23 7.34
N SER A 629 27.47 -3.17 6.41
CA SER A 629 27.63 -4.61 6.71
C SER A 629 28.96 -4.96 7.37
N SER A 630 29.94 -4.05 7.33
CA SER A 630 31.26 -4.21 7.94
C SER A 630 31.76 -2.91 8.55
N ILE A 631 32.69 -3.04 9.49
CA ILE A 631 33.37 -1.89 10.09
C ILE A 631 34.20 -1.18 9.01
N ASN A 632 34.04 0.14 8.93
CA ASN A 632 34.82 1.01 8.09
C ASN A 632 35.18 2.30 8.83
N GLU A 633 35.95 3.19 8.21
CA GLU A 633 36.39 4.42 8.85
C GLU A 633 35.25 5.34 9.31
N ASN A 634 34.09 5.28 8.63
CA ASN A 634 32.93 6.11 8.96
C ASN A 634 32.05 5.49 10.07
N SER A 635 32.30 4.25 10.50
CA SER A 635 31.64 3.60 11.64
C SER A 635 32.42 3.68 12.94
N LYS A 636 33.58 4.32 12.94
CA LYS A 636 34.43 4.52 14.12
C LYS A 636 34.09 5.82 14.83
N ALA A 637 33.95 5.78 16.15
CA ALA A 637 33.62 6.94 16.99
C ALA A 637 34.52 7.03 18.21
N LYS A 638 34.61 8.26 18.79
CA LYS A 638 35.11 8.53 20.15
C LYS A 638 33.93 8.92 21.02
N ILE A 639 33.98 8.52 22.28
CA ILE A 639 33.00 8.86 23.29
C ILE A 639 33.72 9.61 24.40
N GLU A 640 33.16 10.74 24.82
CA GLU A 640 33.56 11.48 26.04
C GLU A 640 32.33 11.52 26.96
N ILE A 641 32.52 11.18 28.25
CA ILE A 641 31.47 11.24 29.26
C ILE A 641 31.95 12.09 30.41
N ASN A 642 31.20 13.14 30.75
CA ASN A 642 31.45 14.04 31.86
C ASN A 642 30.18 14.13 32.71
N ASN A 643 30.23 13.66 33.95
CA ASN A 643 29.10 13.64 34.89
C ASN A 643 27.83 12.95 34.30
N GLY A 644 28.04 11.91 33.52
CA GLY A 644 26.95 11.15 32.85
C GLY A 644 26.41 11.78 31.57
N GLU A 645 26.92 12.93 31.15
CA GLU A 645 26.63 13.51 29.85
C GLU A 645 27.65 13.05 28.81
N ALA A 646 27.21 12.51 27.73
CA ALA A 646 28.02 11.92 26.69
C ALA A 646 28.05 12.74 25.40
N THR A 647 29.24 12.81 24.81
CA THR A 647 29.45 13.30 23.45
C THR A 647 29.94 12.16 22.60
N VAL A 648 29.24 11.82 21.51
CA VAL A 648 29.57 10.73 20.59
C VAL A 648 29.97 11.32 19.24
N LYS A 649 31.27 11.27 18.93
CA LYS A 649 31.87 11.84 17.70
C LYS A 649 32.41 10.77 16.79
N PHE A 650 31.87 10.65 15.60
CA PHE A 650 32.44 9.79 14.54
C PHE A 650 33.69 10.41 13.94
N THR A 651 34.75 9.60 13.78
CA THR A 651 36.10 10.07 13.47
C THR A 651 36.52 9.89 12.00
N GLY A 652 35.70 9.20 11.20
CA GLY A 652 35.97 8.95 9.78
C GLY A 652 35.88 10.21 8.90
N ARG A 653 35.69 10.03 7.58
CA ARG A 653 35.63 11.14 6.62
C ARG A 653 34.59 12.21 6.97
N PHE A 654 33.45 11.77 7.55
CA PHE A 654 32.37 12.64 7.95
C PHE A 654 32.37 12.82 9.48
N LYS A 655 33.24 13.70 9.98
CA LYS A 655 33.41 13.98 11.39
C LYS A 655 32.15 14.61 11.99
N LYS A 656 31.20 13.79 12.42
CA LYS A 656 29.89 14.20 12.92
C LYS A 656 29.60 13.67 14.30
N TYR A 657 28.78 14.39 15.04
CA TYR A 657 28.24 14.02 16.34
C TYR A 657 26.82 13.45 16.17
N ILE A 658 26.40 12.61 17.12
CA ILE A 658 24.97 12.30 17.33
C ILE A 658 24.39 13.42 18.20
N ALA A 659 23.23 13.93 17.81
CA ALA A 659 22.45 14.94 18.53
C ALA A 659 20.97 14.57 18.55
N TYR A 660 20.21 15.21 19.43
CA TYR A 660 18.75 15.06 19.50
C TYR A 660 18.07 16.41 19.21
N ASP A 661 17.00 16.35 18.42
CA ASP A 661 16.13 17.48 18.05
C ASP A 661 14.81 17.31 18.80
N SER A 662 14.57 18.13 19.82
CA SER A 662 13.37 18.05 20.68
C SER A 662 12.09 18.47 19.94
N ASP A 663 12.21 19.33 18.93
CA ASP A 663 11.04 19.82 18.19
C ASP A 663 10.53 18.79 17.19
N LYS A 664 11.40 17.87 16.76
CA LYS A 664 11.09 16.86 15.73
C LYS A 664 11.12 15.42 16.24
N TYR A 665 11.48 15.22 17.50
CA TYR A 665 11.66 13.89 18.10
C TYR A 665 12.58 12.97 17.27
N LEU A 666 13.75 13.50 16.87
CA LEU A 666 14.70 12.80 16.02
C LEU A 666 16.12 12.87 16.56
N PHE A 667 16.83 11.74 16.50
CA PHE A 667 18.27 11.73 16.60
C PHE A 667 18.90 11.98 15.21
N PHE A 668 19.87 12.86 15.13
CA PHE A 668 20.46 13.28 13.87
C PHE A 668 21.99 13.47 13.96
N ALA A 669 22.63 13.62 12.81
CA ALA A 669 24.06 13.84 12.70
C ALA A 669 24.37 15.32 12.46
N THR A 670 25.22 15.93 13.31
CA THR A 670 25.64 17.33 13.20
C THR A 670 27.16 17.47 13.12
N THR A 671 27.64 18.56 12.54
CA THR A 671 29.06 18.92 12.49
C THR A 671 29.46 19.86 13.61
N THR A 672 28.49 20.54 14.24
CA THR A 672 28.69 21.35 15.44
C THR A 672 28.60 20.48 16.67
N GLU A 673 29.34 20.82 17.73
CA GLU A 673 29.23 20.08 18.99
C GLU A 673 27.81 20.26 19.56
N PRO A 674 27.10 19.14 19.78
CA PRO A 674 25.68 19.16 20.15
C PRO A 674 25.51 19.34 21.66
N VAL A 675 24.28 19.54 22.07
CA VAL A 675 23.84 19.26 23.44
C VAL A 675 24.14 17.79 23.76
N LYS A 676 24.71 17.54 24.92
CA LYS A 676 25.17 16.22 25.33
C LYS A 676 23.99 15.26 25.48
N LEU A 677 24.22 14.02 25.08
CA LEU A 677 23.30 12.89 25.26
C LEU A 677 23.68 12.12 26.53
N GLN A 678 22.92 11.11 26.86
CA GLN A 678 23.27 10.13 27.87
C GLN A 678 23.41 8.75 27.21
N ILE A 679 24.31 7.92 27.74
CA ILE A 679 24.48 6.53 27.38
C ILE A 679 24.01 5.69 28.53
N TYR A 680 23.14 4.75 28.26
CA TYR A 680 22.67 3.78 29.22
C TYR A 680 23.10 2.38 28.78
N ARG A 681 23.56 1.57 29.71
CA ARG A 681 24.04 0.22 29.50
C ARG A 681 23.08 -0.79 30.11
N SER A 682 22.81 -1.90 29.39
CA SER A 682 21.99 -3.00 29.89
C SER A 682 22.59 -3.66 31.13
N THR A 683 21.76 -3.85 32.16
CA THR A 683 22.12 -4.57 33.39
C THR A 683 21.81 -6.05 33.33
N ASN A 684 20.99 -6.49 32.38
CA ASN A 684 20.48 -7.86 32.29
C ASN A 684 21.29 -8.76 31.33
N TYR A 685 22.31 -8.22 30.67
CA TYR A 685 23.09 -8.94 29.68
C TYR A 685 24.35 -9.50 30.34
N THR A 686 24.33 -10.80 30.67
CA THR A 686 25.53 -11.55 30.99
C THR A 686 25.99 -12.32 29.77
N ASN A 687 27.11 -11.93 29.16
CA ASN A 687 27.83 -12.76 28.21
C ASN A 687 28.39 -13.96 28.92
N SER A 688 28.00 -15.17 28.45
CA SER A 688 28.54 -16.49 28.74
C SER A 688 28.25 -17.14 30.11
N ILE A 689 27.90 -18.37 29.97
CA ILE A 689 27.93 -19.40 30.98
C ILE A 689 29.37 -19.59 31.44
N GLU A 690 29.79 -18.89 32.50
CA GLU A 690 30.93 -19.27 33.30
C GLU A 690 30.56 -19.14 34.79
N GLY A 691 30.51 -20.33 35.48
CA GLY A 691 30.69 -20.45 36.89
C GLY A 691 29.64 -19.87 37.80
N ILE A 692 28.48 -20.50 37.94
CA ILE A 692 27.63 -20.29 39.11
C ILE A 692 28.32 -20.94 40.32
N GLU A 693 29.07 -20.17 41.09
CA GLU A 693 29.32 -20.53 42.50
C GLU A 693 28.02 -20.24 43.27
N THR A 694 27.35 -21.30 43.66
CA THR A 694 26.22 -21.28 44.57
C THR A 694 26.68 -20.94 45.98
N GLN A 695 26.44 -19.70 46.41
CA GLN A 695 26.34 -19.41 47.85
C GLN A 695 24.90 -19.75 48.28
N PRO A 696 24.70 -20.47 49.36
CA PRO A 696 23.37 -20.79 49.87
C PRO A 696 22.80 -19.56 50.60
N ASP A 697 21.95 -18.83 49.96
CA ASP A 697 21.12 -17.80 50.61
C ASP A 697 19.75 -18.41 50.98
N ASN A 698 19.43 -18.42 52.26
CA ASN A 698 18.17 -18.88 52.84
C ASN A 698 17.03 -17.88 52.56
N SER A 699 16.75 -17.58 51.32
CA SER A 699 15.57 -16.80 50.96
C SER A 699 14.40 -17.72 50.59
N VAL A 700 13.26 -17.46 51.16
CA VAL A 700 12.00 -18.17 50.90
C VAL A 700 11.67 -18.17 49.41
N GLU A 701 11.70 -19.34 48.79
CA GLU A 701 11.38 -19.52 47.40
C GLU A 701 9.96 -18.95 47.09
N THR A 702 9.84 -18.11 46.11
CA THR A 702 8.55 -17.58 45.68
C THR A 702 8.15 -18.20 44.35
N ILE A 703 7.02 -18.93 44.36
CA ILE A 703 6.48 -19.64 43.20
C ILE A 703 5.10 -19.05 42.85
N TYR A 704 4.89 -18.69 41.59
CA TYR A 704 3.61 -18.23 41.08
C TYR A 704 3.18 -19.05 39.87
N ASN A 705 1.86 -19.31 39.75
CA ASN A 705 1.30 -19.86 38.51
C ASN A 705 1.17 -18.73 37.46
N LEU A 706 0.77 -19.06 36.21
CA LEU A 706 0.61 -18.08 35.14
C LEU A 706 -0.49 -17.04 35.38
N ASN A 707 -1.38 -17.28 36.36
CA ASN A 707 -2.41 -16.33 36.77
C ASN A 707 -1.93 -15.37 37.87
N GLY A 708 -0.63 -15.40 38.23
CA GLY A 708 -0.04 -14.56 39.26
C GLY A 708 -0.37 -14.98 40.70
N GLN A 709 -0.95 -16.16 40.92
CA GLN A 709 -1.26 -16.68 42.24
C GLN A 709 -0.04 -17.41 42.80
N ARG A 710 0.31 -17.13 44.08
CA ARG A 710 1.37 -17.83 44.77
C ARG A 710 0.99 -19.29 44.99
N VAL A 711 1.93 -20.20 44.73
CA VAL A 711 1.74 -21.64 44.84
C VAL A 711 2.86 -22.20 45.72
N GLU A 712 2.54 -23.07 46.66
CA GLU A 712 3.54 -23.80 47.43
C GLU A 712 4.09 -24.97 46.60
N ARG A 713 5.38 -25.28 46.73
CA ARG A 713 6.09 -26.24 45.88
C ARG A 713 5.43 -27.64 45.89
N GLU A 714 4.88 -28.01 47.01
CA GLU A 714 4.18 -29.31 47.21
C GLU A 714 2.84 -29.38 46.42
N ASN A 715 2.28 -28.23 46.02
CA ASN A 715 1.04 -28.14 45.28
C ASN A 715 1.22 -27.90 43.77
N MET A 716 2.48 -27.98 43.29
CA MET A 716 2.77 -27.79 41.87
C MET A 716 2.33 -29.02 41.07
N GLN A 717 1.47 -28.76 40.10
CA GLN A 717 1.10 -29.76 39.07
C GLN A 717 1.95 -29.56 37.82
N ARG A 718 1.88 -30.53 36.91
CA ARG A 718 2.54 -30.40 35.60
C ARG A 718 2.09 -29.13 34.90
N GLY A 719 3.00 -28.20 34.62
CA GLY A 719 2.67 -26.89 34.01
C GLY A 719 3.84 -25.91 34.06
N ILE A 720 3.54 -24.64 33.71
CA ILE A 720 4.52 -23.55 33.72
C ILE A 720 4.30 -22.69 34.95
N TYR A 721 5.38 -22.38 35.66
CA TYR A 721 5.42 -21.56 36.89
C TYR A 721 6.49 -20.47 36.77
N ILE A 722 6.36 -19.44 37.57
CA ILE A 722 7.40 -18.42 37.79
C ILE A 722 8.02 -18.70 39.16
N ILE A 723 9.25 -19.17 39.18
CA ILE A 723 9.98 -19.47 40.40
C ILE A 723 11.12 -18.48 40.56
N ASN A 724 11.10 -17.68 41.62
CA ASN A 724 12.09 -16.61 41.86
C ASN A 724 12.29 -15.74 40.62
N GLY A 725 11.17 -15.32 39.98
CA GLY A 725 11.18 -14.48 38.79
C GLY A 725 11.55 -15.20 37.47
N LYS A 726 11.84 -16.51 37.49
CA LYS A 726 12.20 -17.28 36.27
C LYS A 726 11.09 -18.24 35.87
N LYS A 727 10.81 -18.30 34.56
CA LYS A 727 9.84 -19.23 33.98
C LYS A 727 10.38 -20.65 33.99
N VAL A 728 9.71 -21.56 34.70
CA VAL A 728 10.10 -22.96 34.89
C VAL A 728 8.96 -23.88 34.43
N MET A 729 9.29 -24.91 33.66
CA MET A 729 8.33 -25.93 33.26
C MET A 729 8.47 -27.13 34.21
N VAL A 730 7.41 -27.45 34.95
CA VAL A 730 7.30 -28.67 35.78
C VAL A 730 6.71 -29.76 34.92
N LYS A 731 7.47 -30.88 34.74
CA LYS A 731 7.11 -32.01 33.88
C LYS A 731 6.26 -33.04 34.63
#